data_294e061016ed2c55c16702d282d7c46f
#
_entry.id   294e061016ed2c55c16702d282d7c46f
#
_cell.length_a   1.000
_cell.length_b   1.000
_cell.length_c   1.000
_cell.angle_alpha   90.00
_cell.angle_beta   90.00
_cell.angle_gamma   90.00
#
_symmetry.space_group_name_H-M   'P 1'
#
loop_
_entity.id
_entity.type
_entity.pdbx_description
1 polymer ?
#
loop_
_entity_poly.entity_id
_entity_poly.type
_entity_poly.pdbx_seq_one_letter_code
_entity_poly.pdbx_strand_id
1 'polypeptide(L)'
;MSLFRPRAAGLPGVLGTLAALVCAAIAMPSPAYAATPTVLYASPSGSGSTCSLSSPCSLDGVKSKVAGLAPGMAADIDVYLRGGTYRLSQALSLGASDSGQNGFKVVYVAYPGEKPVLNGATKVSGFSLFDSTKDIYRAAVPAGTQSRQLFVDGVRAQRARGPLNPSGLTLSGSSFTTSDSSYTSFTNASSVEIVDNTAWKQMRCPLASITAPSGGGSSLNVDPTCFANNNTSVPNRGFPFNGAGLPKLTGISYVENAYQLLDAPGEFYLDSSAGFLYYKPRSGEDLSTADVELPTTETLLNVSGTPGHLAPVNDTDPAITYTGSWSHSSGRSMGDLYNDVHATTANGDSVSYTFTGTGIDVLSETNSDEGGIDVYVDGAKVQSVSASGSSRLAQQVVASVSGLAKGRHTIKLVKTGGTYLVLDGFTVVPDAITPAHDITFQGLTFAYTTWTLPSTAGYIDNQAGVLWDPGHSNAPIRIPAAVQVHRGSDITFTGDEITHTGGTGIDLADGTQDSTITGNFIHDTSGGGVSVGEVDDYYLTDTSRMTTGDTVSQNWISDVGQDYSDAVGIWAGYTRNLTISHNDIGHTPYSGMSVGWGWGYASPCSMQAAQGLRTCQHGTIYAGGNKILNNHVHDVMNVLHDGGPIYTNGGQGNGDGSTTSVLAGNLVEVGNHTNVMLYQDEGSSYWNTHDNVIRINPLYWIGMWTPTIHDINIHDNYSDSTNYKNSGTNITFNQATIVSGGAWPSAAQDIIAAAGPDAAHEPLTGWSDDDDTAISYTGSWTANGNRGVGDYEDAVHATQTNGDTASLTFTGTGVSVIGEKNTDQGQVEIFVDGTSKGLFDTSATTRQAQAVIYSTSGLSAGSHTIQFVKRSGSWATLDGFEVTGVHNDTNSSITYTGASWRYYANRGFGDYQDDVHATTANGDSVTVTFTGTGISLVTETNSDEGTIAVSLDGASQSSVNASSTSRQAQQTVYSVSGLPLGRHTLTLTKTGGTYLVIDRFGVR
;
A
#
# COMPACT_ATOMS: atom_id res chain seq x y z
N MET A 1 -11.89 13.15 -59.94
CA MET A 1 -11.77 13.76 -61.28
C MET A 1 -10.40 14.40 -61.37
N SER A 2 -9.56 13.81 -62.19
CA SER A 2 -8.41 14.30 -62.97
C SER A 2 -7.23 14.93 -62.25
N LEU A 3 -6.11 14.24 -62.14
CA LEU A 3 -5.04 14.03 -63.16
C LEU A 3 -4.38 15.33 -63.61
N PHE A 4 -3.09 15.55 -63.29
CA PHE A 4 -2.05 15.59 -64.30
C PHE A 4 -0.63 15.80 -63.72
N ARG A 5 0.30 14.91 -64.03
CA ARG A 5 1.76 15.07 -64.21
C ARG A 5 2.07 15.44 -65.61
N PRO A 6 3.33 15.61 -66.11
CA PRO A 6 4.54 16.31 -65.66
C PRO A 6 5.12 17.23 -66.73
N ARG A 7 6.26 17.91 -66.50
CA ARG A 7 7.32 17.99 -67.57
C ARG A 7 8.60 18.66 -67.07
N ALA A 8 9.71 18.05 -67.47
CA ALA A 8 11.08 18.49 -67.33
C ALA A 8 11.51 19.38 -68.54
N ALA A 9 12.51 20.24 -68.37
CA ALA A 9 13.54 20.73 -69.28
C ALA A 9 14.26 21.85 -68.51
N GLY A 10 15.55 22.06 -68.53
CA GLY A 10 16.69 21.71 -69.37
C GLY A 10 17.84 22.56 -68.87
N LEU A 11 19.04 22.06 -68.90
CA LEU A 11 20.33 22.71 -68.60
C LEU A 11 20.69 23.75 -69.69
N PRO A 12 21.59 24.74 -69.39
CA PRO A 12 22.99 24.46 -69.68
C PRO A 12 23.98 25.01 -68.60
N GLY A 13 25.13 24.37 -68.55
CA GLY A 13 26.22 24.61 -67.68
C GLY A 13 27.12 25.79 -67.91
N VAL A 14 28.01 26.09 -67.02
CA VAL A 14 29.36 26.67 -67.16
C VAL A 14 30.28 26.20 -66.03
N LEU A 15 31.50 25.89 -66.44
CA LEU A 15 32.70 25.42 -65.71
C LEU A 15 33.06 26.03 -64.35
N GLY A 16 33.54 25.22 -63.54
CA GLY A 16 34.87 25.27 -62.94
C GLY A 16 35.10 25.97 -61.60
N THR A 17 35.31 25.17 -60.58
CA THR A 17 36.57 25.24 -59.71
C THR A 17 36.61 24.04 -58.77
N LEU A 18 37.71 23.33 -58.81
CA LEU A 18 38.04 22.27 -57.82
C LEU A 18 38.25 22.91 -56.47
N ALA A 19 37.42 22.52 -55.49
CA ALA A 19 37.72 22.69 -54.10
C ALA A 19 37.71 21.27 -53.44
N ALA A 20 38.85 20.89 -52.91
CA ALA A 20 39.05 19.61 -52.24
C ALA A 20 38.14 19.51 -51.01
N LEU A 21 37.15 18.61 -51.07
CA LEU A 21 36.36 18.23 -49.89
C LEU A 21 37.21 17.28 -49.04
N VAL A 22 37.70 17.77 -47.92
CA VAL A 22 38.22 16.92 -46.83
C VAL A 22 37.03 16.20 -46.24
N CYS A 23 36.86 14.91 -46.47
CA CYS A 23 35.94 14.06 -45.74
C CYS A 23 36.44 13.98 -44.26
N ALA A 24 35.88 14.80 -43.39
CA ALA A 24 35.91 14.54 -41.99
C ALA A 24 35.05 13.29 -41.72
N ALA A 25 35.68 12.15 -41.51
CA ALA A 25 35.04 10.98 -40.97
C ALA A 25 34.50 11.37 -39.60
N ILE A 26 33.18 11.58 -39.52
CA ILE A 26 32.46 11.60 -38.22
C ILE A 26 32.58 10.18 -37.70
N ALA A 27 33.51 9.97 -36.77
CA ALA A 27 33.54 8.76 -35.96
C ALA A 27 32.23 8.74 -35.20
N MET A 28 31.30 7.88 -35.62
CA MET A 28 30.17 7.52 -34.75
C MET A 28 30.78 6.96 -33.47
N PRO A 29 30.39 7.42 -32.28
CA PRO A 29 30.82 6.77 -31.08
C PRO A 29 30.40 5.31 -31.17
N SER A 30 31.33 4.40 -31.00
CA SER A 30 31.02 2.99 -30.77
C SER A 30 30.02 2.91 -29.63
N PRO A 31 29.00 2.01 -29.68
CA PRO A 31 28.17 1.80 -28.54
C PRO A 31 29.08 1.51 -27.35
N ALA A 32 29.05 2.35 -26.33
CA ALA A 32 29.76 2.10 -25.09
C ALA A 32 29.24 0.76 -24.57
N TYR A 33 30.10 -0.23 -24.49
CA TYR A 33 29.80 -1.45 -23.73
C TYR A 33 29.44 -0.98 -22.32
N ALA A 34 28.26 -1.36 -21.84
CA ALA A 34 27.89 -1.13 -20.45
C ALA A 34 29.01 -1.67 -19.57
N ALA A 35 29.51 -0.84 -18.66
CA ALA A 35 30.58 -1.25 -17.77
C ALA A 35 30.05 -2.40 -16.89
N THR A 36 30.87 -3.44 -16.66
CA THR A 36 30.45 -4.58 -15.83
C THR A 36 30.22 -4.11 -14.38
N PRO A 37 29.05 -4.40 -13.76
CA PRO A 37 28.76 -3.99 -12.39
C PRO A 37 29.81 -4.49 -11.38
N THR A 38 29.98 -3.73 -10.31
CA THR A 38 30.71 -4.20 -9.13
C THR A 38 29.78 -5.06 -8.29
N VAL A 39 30.11 -6.35 -8.14
CA VAL A 39 29.23 -7.32 -7.45
C VAL A 39 29.67 -7.55 -6.01
N LEU A 40 28.74 -7.39 -5.09
CA LEU A 40 28.90 -7.65 -3.66
C LEU A 40 27.87 -8.69 -3.20
N TYR A 41 28.16 -9.38 -2.09
CA TYR A 41 27.27 -10.40 -1.52
C TYR A 41 27.07 -10.19 -0.02
N ALA A 42 25.81 -10.27 0.40
CA ALA A 42 25.43 -10.36 1.81
C ALA A 42 24.72 -11.69 2.10
N SER A 43 24.78 -12.17 3.34
CA SER A 43 24.02 -13.33 3.79
C SER A 43 23.57 -13.17 5.25
N PRO A 44 22.51 -13.89 5.70
CA PRO A 44 22.01 -13.78 7.09
C PRO A 44 23.08 -14.07 8.16
N SER A 45 24.01 -14.95 7.88
CA SER A 45 25.15 -15.29 8.76
C SER A 45 26.46 -14.67 8.29
N GLY A 46 26.41 -13.72 7.35
CA GLY A 46 27.60 -13.11 6.77
C GLY A 46 28.41 -12.31 7.77
N SER A 47 29.73 -12.50 7.74
CA SER A 47 30.70 -11.78 8.57
C SER A 47 31.97 -11.44 7.81
N GLY A 48 31.98 -11.66 6.49
CA GLY A 48 33.09 -11.34 5.61
C GLY A 48 33.32 -9.84 5.50
N SER A 49 34.56 -9.44 5.22
CA SER A 49 34.93 -8.04 4.97
C SER A 49 35.09 -7.72 3.48
N THR A 50 35.19 -8.76 2.65
CA THR A 50 35.34 -8.63 1.19
C THR A 50 34.04 -8.57 0.45
N CYS A 51 32.93 -9.02 1.06
CA CYS A 51 31.59 -9.17 0.48
C CYS A 51 31.61 -9.96 -0.83
N SER A 52 32.44 -11.02 -0.90
CA SER A 52 32.46 -11.92 -2.06
C SER A 52 31.52 -13.10 -1.89
N LEU A 53 31.19 -13.81 -2.97
CA LEU A 53 30.30 -14.99 -2.91
C LEU A 53 30.79 -16.06 -1.92
N SER A 54 32.13 -16.27 -1.83
CA SER A 54 32.70 -17.24 -0.89
C SER A 54 32.87 -16.69 0.54
N SER A 55 32.72 -15.38 0.74
CA SER A 55 32.84 -14.70 2.04
C SER A 55 31.88 -13.52 2.09
N PRO A 56 30.53 -13.81 2.17
CA PRO A 56 29.52 -12.76 2.20
C PRO A 56 29.62 -11.91 3.47
N CYS A 57 29.24 -10.65 3.36
CA CYS A 57 29.13 -9.72 4.46
C CYS A 57 27.76 -9.85 5.19
N SER A 58 27.66 -9.27 6.40
CA SER A 58 26.34 -8.89 6.96
C SER A 58 25.74 -7.73 6.15
N LEU A 59 24.46 -7.40 6.40
CA LEU A 59 23.81 -6.22 5.79
C LEU A 59 24.59 -4.93 6.12
N ASP A 60 24.95 -4.69 7.38
CA ASP A 60 25.75 -3.53 7.78
C ASP A 60 27.14 -3.52 7.15
N GLY A 61 27.72 -4.71 7.00
CA GLY A 61 29.04 -4.87 6.35
C GLY A 61 28.98 -4.51 4.88
N VAL A 62 27.96 -4.97 4.14
CA VAL A 62 27.83 -4.64 2.72
C VAL A 62 27.45 -3.18 2.51
N LYS A 63 26.57 -2.61 3.36
CA LYS A 63 26.26 -1.18 3.37
C LYS A 63 27.55 -0.34 3.52
N SER A 64 28.36 -0.65 4.52
CA SER A 64 29.64 0.05 4.74
C SER A 64 30.57 -0.08 3.53
N LYS A 65 30.53 -1.22 2.83
CA LYS A 65 31.33 -1.45 1.62
C LYS A 65 30.82 -0.60 0.46
N VAL A 66 29.50 -0.51 0.27
CA VAL A 66 28.84 0.36 -0.73
C VAL A 66 29.24 1.82 -0.50
N ALA A 67 29.05 2.34 0.72
CA ALA A 67 29.42 3.72 1.06
C ALA A 67 30.90 4.06 0.77
N GLY A 68 31.79 3.07 0.92
CA GLY A 68 33.20 3.23 0.59
C GLY A 68 33.51 3.19 -0.92
N LEU A 69 32.67 2.57 -1.73
CA LEU A 69 32.84 2.43 -3.18
C LEU A 69 32.06 3.52 -3.96
N ALA A 70 30.95 3.98 -3.45
CA ALA A 70 30.03 4.90 -4.12
C ALA A 70 30.72 6.16 -4.71
N PRO A 71 31.62 6.87 -4.00
CA PRO A 71 32.27 8.07 -4.56
C PRO A 71 33.11 7.81 -5.83
N GLY A 72 33.55 6.58 -6.07
CA GLY A 72 34.38 6.17 -7.20
C GLY A 72 33.64 5.30 -8.22
N MET A 73 32.32 5.27 -8.24
CA MET A 73 31.57 4.43 -9.17
C MET A 73 31.90 4.73 -10.63
N ALA A 74 32.16 3.68 -11.39
CA ALA A 74 32.35 3.66 -12.84
C ALA A 74 31.41 2.65 -13.52
N ALA A 75 30.58 1.97 -12.75
CA ALA A 75 29.50 1.05 -13.11
C ALA A 75 28.55 0.94 -11.92
N ASP A 76 27.41 0.30 -12.09
CA ASP A 76 26.48 -0.03 -11.01
C ASP A 76 27.16 -0.91 -9.94
N ILE A 77 26.63 -0.86 -8.71
CA ILE A 77 27.00 -1.77 -7.63
C ILE A 77 25.82 -2.69 -7.36
N ASP A 78 25.98 -3.96 -7.72
CA ASP A 78 24.97 -4.98 -7.44
C ASP A 78 25.28 -5.67 -6.11
N VAL A 79 24.37 -5.55 -5.16
CA VAL A 79 24.42 -6.17 -3.84
C VAL A 79 23.47 -7.36 -3.82
N TYR A 80 23.99 -8.56 -4.07
CA TYR A 80 23.22 -9.79 -3.99
C TYR A 80 23.00 -10.22 -2.54
N LEU A 81 21.73 -10.27 -2.13
CA LEU A 81 21.32 -10.85 -0.87
C LEU A 81 21.08 -12.34 -1.03
N ARG A 82 21.81 -13.15 -0.27
CA ARG A 82 21.62 -14.61 -0.24
C ARG A 82 20.34 -14.95 0.53
N GLY A 83 19.69 -16.00 0.13
CA GLY A 83 18.44 -16.47 0.73
C GLY A 83 18.52 -16.74 2.23
N GLY A 84 17.39 -16.65 2.89
CA GLY A 84 17.19 -16.85 4.32
C GLY A 84 16.82 -15.58 5.07
N THR A 85 16.66 -15.70 6.38
CA THR A 85 16.08 -14.66 7.23
C THR A 85 17.13 -13.71 7.79
N TYR A 86 17.07 -12.44 7.39
CA TYR A 86 17.86 -11.34 7.95
C TYR A 86 17.06 -10.71 9.11
N ARG A 87 17.35 -11.11 10.35
CA ARG A 87 16.64 -10.58 11.53
C ARG A 87 17.15 -9.20 11.91
N LEU A 88 16.25 -8.23 11.88
CA LEU A 88 16.53 -6.82 12.12
C LEU A 88 15.94 -6.38 13.45
N SER A 89 16.79 -5.98 14.39
CA SER A 89 16.36 -5.33 15.64
C SER A 89 16.23 -3.80 15.50
N GLN A 90 16.61 -3.26 14.36
CA GLN A 90 16.45 -1.86 13.94
C GLN A 90 16.50 -1.78 12.42
N ALA A 91 15.93 -0.72 11.86
CA ALA A 91 15.87 -0.53 10.41
C ALA A 91 17.26 -0.48 9.77
N LEU A 92 17.39 -1.10 8.58
CA LEU A 92 18.50 -0.81 7.67
C LEU A 92 18.30 0.64 7.17
N SER A 93 19.22 1.53 7.56
CA SER A 93 19.12 2.96 7.19
C SER A 93 20.12 3.28 6.09
N LEU A 94 19.63 3.80 4.96
CA LEU A 94 20.43 4.23 3.82
C LEU A 94 20.26 5.74 3.61
N GLY A 95 21.34 6.42 3.23
CA GLY A 95 21.33 7.86 3.00
C GLY A 95 22.11 8.25 1.74
N ALA A 96 22.39 9.53 1.57
CA ALA A 96 23.13 10.06 0.44
C ALA A 96 24.51 9.41 0.24
N SER A 97 25.17 8.95 1.32
CA SER A 97 26.45 8.25 1.24
C SER A 97 26.34 6.81 0.72
N ASP A 98 25.17 6.23 0.79
CA ASP A 98 24.87 4.86 0.35
C ASP A 98 24.26 4.84 -1.06
N SER A 99 24.13 6.00 -1.67
CA SER A 99 23.44 6.25 -2.94
C SER A 99 24.35 6.01 -4.14
N GLY A 100 23.72 5.77 -5.31
CA GLY A 100 24.44 5.71 -6.58
C GLY A 100 25.11 7.03 -6.90
N GLN A 101 26.23 6.99 -7.61
CA GLN A 101 27.00 8.17 -7.94
C GLN A 101 27.46 8.12 -9.40
N ASN A 102 27.77 9.28 -9.98
CA ASN A 102 28.28 9.42 -11.34
C ASN A 102 27.33 8.89 -12.43
N GLY A 103 25.99 8.85 -12.14
CA GLY A 103 24.98 8.32 -13.05
C GLY A 103 24.82 6.80 -13.01
N PHE A 104 25.35 6.14 -12.00
CA PHE A 104 25.20 4.70 -11.74
C PHE A 104 24.34 4.45 -10.51
N LYS A 105 23.75 3.24 -10.41
CA LYS A 105 22.83 2.83 -9.35
C LYS A 105 23.47 1.86 -8.37
N VAL A 106 22.97 1.84 -7.15
CA VAL A 106 23.19 0.77 -6.18
C VAL A 106 21.95 -0.13 -6.20
N VAL A 107 22.13 -1.41 -6.51
CA VAL A 107 21.02 -2.36 -6.64
C VAL A 107 21.11 -3.43 -5.57
N TYR A 108 20.18 -3.42 -4.61
CA TYR A 108 20.01 -4.50 -3.65
C TYR A 108 19.06 -5.53 -4.26
N VAL A 109 19.56 -6.70 -4.58
CA VAL A 109 18.81 -7.68 -5.36
C VAL A 109 18.90 -9.08 -4.73
N ALA A 110 17.82 -9.83 -4.79
CA ALA A 110 17.82 -11.24 -4.41
C ALA A 110 18.81 -12.04 -5.26
N TYR A 111 19.60 -12.91 -4.62
CA TYR A 111 20.42 -13.84 -5.39
C TYR A 111 19.52 -14.78 -6.19
N PRO A 112 19.81 -15.01 -7.48
CA PRO A 112 18.93 -15.78 -8.35
C PRO A 112 18.50 -17.12 -7.73
N GLY A 113 17.19 -17.32 -7.66
CA GLY A 113 16.58 -18.53 -7.09
C GLY A 113 16.58 -18.60 -5.57
N GLU A 114 16.94 -17.54 -4.88
CA GLU A 114 16.90 -17.47 -3.42
C GLU A 114 15.92 -16.38 -2.95
N LYS A 115 15.30 -16.59 -1.78
CA LYS A 115 14.37 -15.65 -1.14
C LYS A 115 15.01 -15.04 0.11
N PRO A 116 15.58 -13.86 0.04
CA PRO A 116 16.03 -13.12 1.21
C PRO A 116 14.85 -12.43 1.89
N VAL A 117 14.69 -12.65 3.20
CA VAL A 117 13.62 -12.08 4.01
C VAL A 117 14.21 -11.13 5.05
N LEU A 118 13.94 -9.83 4.92
CA LEU A 118 14.22 -8.84 5.96
C LEU A 118 13.09 -8.91 6.99
N ASN A 119 13.41 -9.36 8.20
CA ASN A 119 12.44 -9.81 9.19
C ASN A 119 12.60 -9.02 10.50
N GLY A 120 11.53 -8.36 10.97
CA GLY A 120 11.50 -7.56 12.20
C GLY A 120 11.03 -8.33 13.44
N ALA A 121 10.88 -9.64 13.35
CA ALA A 121 10.39 -10.46 14.45
C ALA A 121 11.49 -11.21 15.20
N THR A 122 11.12 -11.62 16.41
CA THR A 122 11.84 -12.59 17.20
C THR A 122 11.12 -13.94 17.14
N LYS A 123 11.86 -15.02 16.85
CA LYS A 123 11.30 -16.37 16.86
C LYS A 123 10.98 -16.82 18.28
N VAL A 124 9.75 -17.28 18.50
CA VAL A 124 9.31 -17.82 19.79
C VAL A 124 9.21 -19.34 19.73
N SER A 125 9.70 -20.03 20.74
CA SER A 125 9.68 -21.49 20.84
C SER A 125 9.48 -21.93 22.29
N GLY A 126 9.33 -23.22 22.51
CA GLY A 126 9.18 -23.80 23.84
C GLY A 126 7.76 -23.64 24.39
N PHE A 127 6.77 -23.65 23.54
CA PHE A 127 5.37 -23.69 23.97
C PHE A 127 5.08 -24.92 24.80
N SER A 128 4.29 -24.77 25.85
CA SER A 128 3.80 -25.82 26.70
C SER A 128 2.32 -25.63 27.02
N LEU A 129 1.57 -26.71 27.11
CA LEU A 129 0.15 -26.67 27.43
C LEU A 129 -0.05 -25.97 28.78
N PHE A 130 -0.79 -24.87 28.80
CA PHE A 130 -1.05 -24.06 29.99
C PHE A 130 -2.45 -24.32 30.56
N ASP A 131 -3.47 -24.27 29.70
CA ASP A 131 -4.85 -24.57 30.09
C ASP A 131 -5.39 -25.69 29.20
N SER A 132 -5.47 -26.89 29.74
CA SER A 132 -5.95 -28.07 29.02
C SER A 132 -7.46 -28.08 28.79
N THR A 133 -8.23 -27.21 29.45
CA THR A 133 -9.69 -27.13 29.25
C THR A 133 -10.04 -26.26 28.05
N LYS A 134 -9.16 -25.30 27.74
CA LYS A 134 -9.31 -24.36 26.59
C LYS A 134 -8.36 -24.65 25.45
N ASP A 135 -7.43 -25.60 25.59
CA ASP A 135 -6.36 -25.90 24.64
C ASP A 135 -5.45 -24.69 24.39
N ILE A 136 -5.06 -24.01 25.49
CA ILE A 136 -4.19 -22.84 25.43
C ILE A 136 -2.76 -23.24 25.79
N TYR A 137 -1.83 -22.89 24.95
CA TYR A 137 -0.38 -23.06 25.15
C TYR A 137 0.25 -21.73 25.53
N ARG A 138 1.42 -21.78 26.19
CA ARG A 138 2.23 -20.57 26.41
C ARG A 138 3.71 -20.82 26.21
N ALA A 139 4.41 -19.78 25.83
CA ALA A 139 5.86 -19.70 25.78
C ALA A 139 6.36 -18.48 26.54
N ALA A 140 7.59 -18.58 27.07
CA ALA A 140 8.25 -17.45 27.73
C ALA A 140 8.82 -16.50 26.68
N VAL A 141 8.64 -15.20 26.90
CA VAL A 141 9.27 -14.11 26.15
C VAL A 141 9.92 -13.14 27.16
N PRO A 142 10.88 -12.28 26.74
CA PRO A 142 11.44 -11.29 27.65
C PRO A 142 10.34 -10.40 28.26
N ALA A 143 10.36 -10.20 29.58
CA ALA A 143 9.42 -9.29 30.23
C ALA A 143 9.59 -7.86 29.65
N GLY A 144 8.48 -7.17 29.40
CA GLY A 144 8.47 -5.87 28.73
C GLY A 144 8.41 -5.94 27.21
N THR A 145 8.45 -7.14 26.58
CA THR A 145 8.24 -7.29 25.13
C THR A 145 6.91 -6.68 24.73
N GLN A 146 6.93 -5.82 23.72
CA GLN A 146 5.74 -5.21 23.14
C GLN A 146 5.55 -5.71 21.70
N SER A 147 4.37 -6.17 21.38
CA SER A 147 3.95 -6.52 20.03
C SER A 147 2.43 -6.50 19.95
N ARG A 148 1.93 -6.10 18.81
CA ARG A 148 0.50 -6.19 18.51
C ARG A 148 0.17 -7.35 17.58
N GLN A 149 1.18 -7.90 16.90
CA GLN A 149 1.04 -8.95 15.90
C GLN A 149 1.75 -10.23 16.35
N LEU A 150 1.25 -11.38 15.88
CA LEU A 150 1.88 -12.68 15.98
C LEU A 150 1.60 -13.43 14.68
N PHE A 151 2.57 -14.21 14.23
CA PHE A 151 2.41 -15.08 13.06
C PHE A 151 2.84 -16.51 13.41
N VAL A 152 2.05 -17.49 12.98
CA VAL A 152 2.32 -18.91 13.19
C VAL A 152 2.27 -19.60 11.84
N ASP A 153 3.40 -20.18 11.43
CA ASP A 153 3.59 -20.78 10.10
C ASP A 153 3.19 -19.85 8.95
N GLY A 154 3.54 -18.55 9.07
CA GLY A 154 3.22 -17.52 8.09
C GLY A 154 1.79 -16.98 8.15
N VAL A 155 0.94 -17.48 9.03
CA VAL A 155 -0.46 -17.05 9.14
C VAL A 155 -0.63 -16.08 10.31
N ARG A 156 -1.20 -14.90 10.05
CA ARG A 156 -1.52 -13.91 11.08
C ARG A 156 -2.42 -14.49 12.16
N ALA A 157 -2.03 -14.35 13.42
CA ALA A 157 -2.85 -14.68 14.57
C ALA A 157 -3.66 -13.44 15.00
N GLN A 158 -4.89 -13.65 15.42
CA GLN A 158 -5.74 -12.58 15.92
C GLN A 158 -5.42 -12.31 17.40
N ARG A 159 -5.36 -11.05 17.81
CA ARG A 159 -5.35 -10.72 19.25
C ARG A 159 -6.66 -11.20 19.88
N ALA A 160 -6.57 -11.85 21.05
CA ALA A 160 -7.74 -12.36 21.77
C ALA A 160 -8.85 -11.32 21.83
N ARG A 161 -9.99 -11.60 21.20
CA ARG A 161 -11.06 -10.63 20.89
C ARG A 161 -12.42 -11.15 21.35
N GLY A 162 -13.20 -10.29 21.97
CA GLY A 162 -14.60 -10.56 22.30
C GLY A 162 -15.51 -10.51 21.08
N PRO A 163 -16.79 -10.84 21.26
CA PRO A 163 -17.75 -10.84 20.17
C PRO A 163 -17.90 -9.44 19.54
N LEU A 164 -18.23 -9.41 18.25
CA LEU A 164 -18.52 -8.17 17.53
C LEU A 164 -19.81 -7.54 18.03
N ASN A 165 -19.82 -6.20 18.13
CA ASN A 165 -20.96 -5.38 18.56
C ASN A 165 -21.60 -5.88 19.88
N PRO A 166 -20.82 -6.00 20.97
CA PRO A 166 -21.32 -6.56 22.22
C PRO A 166 -22.50 -5.74 22.76
N SER A 167 -23.61 -6.42 23.03
CA SER A 167 -24.83 -5.77 23.54
C SER A 167 -24.71 -5.40 25.03
N GLY A 168 -25.51 -4.40 25.45
CA GLY A 168 -25.64 -4.04 26.87
C GLY A 168 -24.52 -3.17 27.43
N LEU A 169 -23.58 -2.71 26.62
CA LEU A 169 -22.58 -1.70 26.98
C LEU A 169 -23.13 -0.30 26.67
N THR A 170 -23.14 0.57 27.67
CA THR A 170 -23.68 1.93 27.53
C THR A 170 -22.65 2.95 28.00
N LEU A 171 -22.38 3.96 27.19
CA LEU A 171 -21.47 5.05 27.53
C LEU A 171 -22.05 5.90 28.68
N SER A 172 -21.24 6.10 29.72
CA SER A 172 -21.53 6.95 30.87
C SER A 172 -20.27 7.74 31.27
N GLY A 173 -20.25 9.02 30.95
CA GLY A 173 -19.05 9.84 31.03
C GLY A 173 -17.98 9.33 30.07
N SER A 174 -16.81 8.94 30.59
CA SER A 174 -15.71 8.29 29.84
C SER A 174 -15.62 6.79 30.09
N SER A 175 -16.69 6.16 30.52
CA SER A 175 -16.71 4.71 30.82
C SER A 175 -17.86 4.04 30.12
N PHE A 176 -17.70 2.77 29.77
CA PHE A 176 -18.79 1.93 29.29
C PHE A 176 -19.25 1.02 30.43
N THR A 177 -20.54 1.07 30.74
CA THR A 177 -21.15 0.30 31.84
C THR A 177 -22.05 -0.79 31.30
N THR A 178 -22.08 -1.94 31.98
CA THR A 178 -22.93 -3.08 31.65
C THR A 178 -23.37 -3.81 32.92
N SER A 179 -24.50 -4.53 32.85
CA SER A 179 -24.92 -5.47 33.87
C SER A 179 -24.09 -6.78 33.88
N ASP A 180 -23.32 -7.04 32.82
CA ASP A 180 -22.42 -8.18 32.75
C ASP A 180 -21.21 -7.97 33.67
N SER A 181 -21.03 -8.86 34.67
CA SER A 181 -19.91 -8.82 35.60
C SER A 181 -18.66 -9.57 35.10
N SER A 182 -18.72 -10.24 33.94
CA SER A 182 -17.62 -11.06 33.42
C SER A 182 -16.35 -10.24 33.17
N TYR A 183 -16.47 -8.99 32.73
CA TYR A 183 -15.36 -8.10 32.48
C TYR A 183 -14.51 -7.81 33.74
N THR A 184 -15.10 -7.88 34.94
CA THR A 184 -14.33 -7.69 36.20
C THR A 184 -13.33 -8.80 36.45
N SER A 185 -13.41 -9.92 35.74
CA SER A 185 -12.44 -11.01 35.80
C SER A 185 -11.19 -10.76 34.92
N PHE A 186 -11.21 -9.73 34.04
CA PHE A 186 -10.09 -9.47 33.15
C PHE A 186 -8.85 -9.05 33.95
N THR A 187 -7.75 -9.70 33.67
CA THR A 187 -6.44 -9.34 34.22
C THR A 187 -5.78 -8.30 33.29
N ASN A 188 -4.83 -7.53 33.84
CA ASN A 188 -4.09 -6.51 33.08
C ASN A 188 -5.02 -5.52 32.35
N ALA A 189 -5.99 -4.94 33.06
CA ALA A 189 -7.01 -4.07 32.47
C ALA A 189 -6.44 -2.95 31.58
N SER A 190 -5.25 -2.42 31.90
CA SER A 190 -4.58 -1.40 31.09
C SER A 190 -4.04 -1.88 29.75
N SER A 191 -3.98 -3.19 29.52
CA SER A 191 -3.65 -3.75 28.18
C SER A 191 -4.88 -4.04 27.33
N VAL A 192 -6.07 -3.98 27.94
CA VAL A 192 -7.35 -4.20 27.23
C VAL A 192 -7.70 -2.98 26.43
N GLU A 193 -8.12 -3.17 25.21
CA GLU A 193 -8.50 -2.10 24.27
C GLU A 193 -9.97 -2.22 23.89
N ILE A 194 -10.64 -1.08 23.77
CA ILE A 194 -11.94 -0.98 23.10
C ILE A 194 -11.75 -0.39 21.71
N VAL A 195 -12.50 -0.90 20.76
CA VAL A 195 -12.48 -0.46 19.36
C VAL A 195 -13.89 -0.09 18.93
N ASP A 196 -14.04 1.04 18.27
CA ASP A 196 -15.31 1.53 17.71
C ASP A 196 -15.10 1.88 16.23
N ASN A 197 -15.73 1.12 15.34
CA ASN A 197 -15.79 1.37 13.91
C ASN A 197 -17.04 2.18 13.58
N THR A 198 -16.87 3.29 12.92
CA THR A 198 -17.96 4.19 12.51
C THR A 198 -17.98 4.40 11.01
N ALA A 199 -18.61 5.45 10.50
CA ALA A 199 -18.78 5.68 9.06
C ALA A 199 -17.45 5.62 8.27
N TRP A 200 -16.44 6.39 8.70
CA TRP A 200 -15.12 6.45 8.03
C TRP A 200 -13.95 6.35 9.00
N LYS A 201 -14.22 6.05 10.28
CA LYS A 201 -13.22 6.02 11.33
C LYS A 201 -13.19 4.70 12.07
N GLN A 202 -11.98 4.29 12.43
CA GLN A 202 -11.76 3.38 13.54
C GLN A 202 -11.15 4.16 14.71
N MET A 203 -11.79 4.11 15.87
CA MET A 203 -11.24 4.69 17.09
C MET A 203 -10.88 3.57 18.05
N ARG A 204 -9.69 3.65 18.67
CA ARG A 204 -9.21 2.63 19.59
C ARG A 204 -8.62 3.28 20.82
N CYS A 205 -9.01 2.79 22.01
CA CYS A 205 -8.47 3.28 23.28
C CYS A 205 -8.15 2.15 24.24
N PRO A 206 -6.99 2.20 24.92
CA PRO A 206 -6.75 1.32 26.06
C PRO A 206 -7.67 1.70 27.22
N LEU A 207 -7.91 0.75 28.13
CA LEU A 207 -8.62 1.01 29.38
C LEU A 207 -7.65 1.48 30.46
N ALA A 208 -8.08 2.44 31.27
CA ALA A 208 -7.38 2.78 32.50
C ALA A 208 -7.65 1.75 33.62
N SER A 209 -8.86 1.21 33.65
CA SER A 209 -9.24 0.20 34.64
C SER A 209 -10.58 -0.46 34.30
N ILE A 210 -10.85 -1.61 34.92
CA ILE A 210 -12.18 -2.25 34.98
C ILE A 210 -12.62 -2.32 36.43
N THR A 211 -13.83 -1.85 36.75
CA THR A 211 -14.36 -1.81 38.12
C THR A 211 -15.73 -2.45 38.21
N ALA A 212 -16.06 -2.93 39.40
CA ALA A 212 -17.41 -3.44 39.74
C ALA A 212 -18.22 -2.33 40.43
N PRO A 213 -19.28 -1.75 39.77
CA PRO A 213 -20.17 -0.79 40.40
C PRO A 213 -20.92 -1.36 41.58
N SER A 214 -21.32 -0.53 42.52
CA SER A 214 -22.08 -0.96 43.75
C SER A 214 -23.44 -1.61 43.42
N GLY A 215 -23.98 -1.38 42.22
CA GLY A 215 -25.18 -2.04 41.73
C GLY A 215 -24.98 -3.37 41.00
N GLY A 216 -23.74 -3.87 40.94
CA GLY A 216 -23.35 -5.06 40.16
C GLY A 216 -22.99 -4.70 38.72
N GLY A 217 -22.52 -5.71 37.98
CA GLY A 217 -22.05 -5.54 36.60
C GLY A 217 -20.59 -5.07 36.51
N SER A 218 -20.23 -4.46 35.39
CA SER A 218 -18.86 -3.96 35.08
C SER A 218 -18.88 -2.53 34.60
N SER A 219 -17.79 -1.78 34.86
CA SER A 219 -17.47 -0.50 34.27
C SER A 219 -16.09 -0.57 33.64
N LEU A 220 -16.05 -0.44 32.32
CA LEU A 220 -14.83 -0.34 31.50
C LEU A 220 -14.44 1.14 31.44
N ASN A 221 -13.46 1.54 32.22
CA ASN A 221 -13.04 2.93 32.31
C ASN A 221 -11.96 3.18 31.28
N VAL A 222 -12.29 3.95 30.26
CA VAL A 222 -11.37 4.26 29.15
C VAL A 222 -10.26 5.18 29.63
N ASP A 223 -9.06 5.06 29.07
CA ASP A 223 -8.00 6.03 29.32
C ASP A 223 -8.52 7.46 29.07
N PRO A 224 -8.46 8.36 30.04
CA PRO A 224 -9.10 9.67 29.93
C PRO A 224 -8.47 10.56 28.85
N THR A 225 -7.17 10.39 28.57
CA THR A 225 -6.48 11.17 27.53
C THR A 225 -6.92 10.69 26.14
N CYS A 226 -6.91 9.39 25.90
CA CYS A 226 -7.38 8.81 24.67
C CYS A 226 -8.86 9.11 24.42
N PHE A 227 -9.71 8.98 25.45
CA PHE A 227 -11.13 9.32 25.35
C PHE A 227 -11.35 10.81 25.01
N ALA A 228 -10.62 11.71 25.68
CA ALA A 228 -10.69 13.14 25.40
C ALA A 228 -10.21 13.47 23.97
N ASN A 229 -9.13 12.84 23.54
CA ASN A 229 -8.59 13.01 22.18
C ASN A 229 -9.60 12.60 21.10
N ASN A 230 -10.33 11.50 21.29
CA ASN A 230 -11.36 11.05 20.34
C ASN A 230 -12.68 11.84 20.43
N ASN A 231 -13.02 12.43 21.59
CA ASN A 231 -14.35 12.96 21.83
C ASN A 231 -14.47 14.47 22.02
N THR A 232 -13.43 15.11 22.57
CA THR A 232 -13.49 16.54 22.97
C THR A 232 -12.43 17.39 22.30
N SER A 233 -11.27 16.86 22.01
CA SER A 233 -10.15 17.60 21.42
C SER A 233 -10.21 17.64 19.89
N VAL A 234 -10.66 16.56 19.25
CA VAL A 234 -10.78 16.43 17.78
C VAL A 234 -11.60 17.55 17.15
N PRO A 235 -12.75 18.01 17.72
CA PRO A 235 -13.54 19.07 17.13
C PRO A 235 -12.83 20.41 16.96
N ASN A 236 -11.73 20.62 17.64
CA ASN A 236 -11.04 21.93 17.69
C ASN A 236 -9.74 21.95 16.89
N ARG A 237 -9.41 20.90 16.13
CA ARG A 237 -8.11 20.72 15.50
C ARG A 237 -8.05 21.26 14.08
N GLY A 238 -8.07 22.57 13.93
CA GLY A 238 -7.61 23.26 12.71
C GLY A 238 -8.41 23.07 11.43
N PHE A 239 -9.18 21.99 11.29
CA PHE A 239 -10.12 21.84 10.19
C PHE A 239 -11.39 22.64 10.54
N PRO A 240 -11.99 23.34 9.60
CA PRO A 240 -13.14 24.20 9.83
C PRO A 240 -14.46 23.44 10.01
N PHE A 241 -14.44 22.13 9.99
CA PHE A 241 -15.51 21.38 10.61
C PHE A 241 -15.48 21.70 12.11
N ASN A 242 -16.30 22.65 12.54
CA ASN A 242 -16.44 23.05 13.94
C ASN A 242 -16.98 21.91 14.83
N GLY A 243 -16.51 20.68 14.59
CA GLY A 243 -16.73 19.47 15.37
C GLY A 243 -18.16 18.95 15.43
N ALA A 244 -19.12 19.68 14.86
CA ALA A 244 -20.49 19.22 14.77
C ALA A 244 -20.58 18.16 13.64
N GLY A 245 -20.77 16.90 14.03
CA GLY A 245 -20.96 15.80 13.09
C GLY A 245 -19.81 14.85 12.91
N LEU A 246 -18.60 15.13 13.45
CA LEU A 246 -17.51 14.15 13.41
C LEU A 246 -17.82 12.93 14.28
N PRO A 247 -17.56 11.72 13.82
CA PRO A 247 -17.70 10.52 14.65
C PRO A 247 -16.86 10.61 15.93
N LYS A 248 -17.43 10.13 17.01
CA LYS A 248 -16.85 10.09 18.35
C LYS A 248 -16.87 8.65 18.87
N LEU A 249 -15.95 8.33 19.77
CA LEU A 249 -15.94 7.07 20.51
C LEU A 249 -17.17 7.01 21.42
N THR A 250 -18.26 6.46 20.93
CA THR A 250 -19.54 6.36 21.62
C THR A 250 -20.11 4.96 21.67
N GLY A 251 -19.55 4.04 20.88
CA GLY A 251 -19.88 2.63 20.80
C GLY A 251 -18.69 1.74 21.10
N ILE A 252 -18.91 0.46 21.02
CA ILE A 252 -17.85 -0.58 21.04
C ILE A 252 -18.21 -1.60 19.97
N SER A 253 -17.36 -1.67 18.93
CA SER A 253 -17.44 -2.73 17.93
C SER A 253 -16.88 -4.03 18.46
N TYR A 254 -15.82 -3.99 19.27
CA TYR A 254 -15.30 -5.12 20.01
C TYR A 254 -14.33 -4.67 21.12
N VAL A 255 -14.07 -5.62 22.05
CA VAL A 255 -13.04 -5.50 23.09
C VAL A 255 -11.96 -6.52 22.81
N GLU A 256 -10.68 -6.16 22.93
CA GLU A 256 -9.59 -7.08 22.65
C GLU A 256 -8.45 -7.01 23.65
N ASN A 257 -7.53 -8.00 23.55
CA ASN A 257 -6.30 -8.12 24.29
C ASN A 257 -6.51 -8.38 25.79
N ALA A 258 -7.36 -9.34 26.09
CA ALA A 258 -7.48 -9.93 27.43
C ALA A 258 -7.33 -11.44 27.38
N TYR A 259 -6.63 -12.05 28.34
CA TYR A 259 -6.50 -13.52 28.42
C TYR A 259 -7.87 -14.21 28.46
N GLN A 260 -8.87 -13.60 29.10
CA GLN A 260 -10.21 -14.16 29.25
C GLN A 260 -10.97 -14.25 27.92
N LEU A 261 -10.56 -13.47 26.91
CA LEU A 261 -11.11 -13.48 25.56
C LEU A 261 -10.39 -14.47 24.63
N LEU A 262 -9.34 -15.15 25.11
CA LEU A 262 -8.61 -16.15 24.35
C LEU A 262 -9.43 -17.44 24.29
N ASP A 263 -10.31 -17.57 23.33
CA ASP A 263 -11.26 -18.69 23.24
C ASP A 263 -11.41 -19.28 21.82
N ALA A 264 -11.02 -18.57 20.75
CA ALA A 264 -11.04 -19.08 19.39
C ALA A 264 -9.67 -19.59 18.90
N PRO A 265 -9.60 -20.65 18.05
CA PRO A 265 -8.36 -21.10 17.43
C PRO A 265 -7.71 -19.99 16.59
N GLY A 266 -6.39 -19.84 16.69
CA GLY A 266 -5.64 -18.78 16.01
C GLY A 266 -5.54 -17.47 16.78
N GLU A 267 -6.13 -17.39 17.99
CA GLU A 267 -5.99 -16.22 18.85
C GLU A 267 -4.76 -16.28 19.75
N PHE A 268 -4.22 -15.08 20.06
CA PHE A 268 -3.12 -14.92 21.01
C PHE A 268 -3.36 -13.82 22.02
N TYR A 269 -2.67 -13.94 23.15
CA TYR A 269 -2.57 -12.91 24.17
C TYR A 269 -1.12 -12.78 24.64
N LEU A 270 -0.58 -11.56 24.63
CA LEU A 270 0.76 -11.25 25.12
C LEU A 270 0.66 -10.57 26.49
N ASP A 271 1.03 -11.30 27.56
CA ASP A 271 1.27 -10.70 28.86
C ASP A 271 2.70 -10.17 28.93
N SER A 272 2.88 -8.94 28.45
CA SER A 272 4.17 -8.26 28.43
C SER A 272 4.78 -8.14 29.84
N SER A 273 3.96 -7.92 30.87
CA SER A 273 4.42 -7.73 32.25
C SER A 273 4.95 -9.01 32.85
N ALA A 274 4.26 -10.11 32.60
CA ALA A 274 4.67 -11.44 33.12
C ALA A 274 5.70 -12.13 32.22
N GLY A 275 5.89 -11.65 30.98
CA GLY A 275 6.81 -12.24 30.01
C GLY A 275 6.31 -13.56 29.43
N PHE A 276 5.02 -13.65 29.09
CA PHE A 276 4.43 -14.84 28.48
C PHE A 276 3.57 -14.49 27.28
N LEU A 277 3.79 -15.23 26.21
CA LEU A 277 2.92 -15.30 25.05
C LEU A 277 2.00 -16.51 25.17
N TYR A 278 0.69 -16.30 25.10
CA TYR A 278 -0.35 -17.33 25.11
C TYR A 278 -0.95 -17.43 23.71
N TYR A 279 -1.19 -18.66 23.27
CA TYR A 279 -1.74 -18.94 21.96
C TYR A 279 -2.67 -20.16 22.01
N LYS A 280 -3.78 -20.09 21.28
CA LYS A 280 -4.69 -21.20 21.03
C LYS A 280 -4.49 -21.70 19.60
N PRO A 281 -3.90 -22.92 19.42
CA PRO A 281 -3.56 -23.41 18.08
C PRO A 281 -4.78 -23.59 17.18
N ARG A 282 -4.59 -23.39 15.88
CA ARG A 282 -5.52 -23.82 14.84
C ARG A 282 -5.49 -25.33 14.70
N SER A 283 -6.53 -25.89 14.06
CA SER A 283 -6.57 -27.32 13.81
C SER A 283 -5.39 -27.77 12.94
N GLY A 284 -4.59 -28.70 13.45
CA GLY A 284 -3.43 -29.25 12.73
C GLY A 284 -2.10 -28.56 12.99
N GLU A 285 -2.06 -27.44 13.69
CA GLU A 285 -0.81 -26.78 14.08
C GLU A 285 -0.08 -27.57 15.18
N ASP A 286 1.21 -27.80 14.99
CA ASP A 286 2.09 -28.43 15.99
C ASP A 286 3.11 -27.40 16.51
N LEU A 287 2.83 -26.78 17.65
CA LEU A 287 3.68 -25.74 18.24
C LEU A 287 5.08 -26.24 18.66
N SER A 288 5.34 -27.54 18.60
CA SER A 288 6.70 -28.07 18.79
C SER A 288 7.61 -27.86 17.58
N THR A 289 7.03 -27.67 16.39
CA THR A 289 7.73 -27.50 15.11
C THR A 289 7.36 -26.22 14.38
N ALA A 290 6.24 -25.59 14.74
CA ALA A 290 5.72 -24.37 14.11
C ALA A 290 6.74 -23.22 14.10
N ASP A 291 6.73 -22.45 13.03
CA ASP A 291 7.47 -21.20 12.93
C ASP A 291 6.66 -20.05 13.52
N VAL A 292 6.99 -19.67 14.76
CA VAL A 292 6.26 -18.64 15.49
C VAL A 292 7.10 -17.36 15.52
N GLU A 293 6.62 -16.34 14.80
CA GLU A 293 7.26 -15.05 14.65
C GLU A 293 6.50 -13.98 15.46
N LEU A 294 7.19 -13.37 16.45
CA LEU A 294 6.68 -12.26 17.25
C LEU A 294 7.38 -10.96 16.83
N PRO A 295 6.74 -10.09 16.03
CA PRO A 295 7.34 -8.84 15.60
C PRO A 295 7.70 -7.92 16.75
N THR A 296 8.88 -7.30 16.68
CA THR A 296 9.37 -6.37 17.70
C THR A 296 9.99 -5.09 17.11
N THR A 297 10.07 -5.01 15.78
CA THR A 297 10.63 -3.87 15.04
C THR A 297 9.52 -3.21 14.22
N GLU A 298 9.44 -1.88 14.22
CA GLU A 298 8.38 -1.16 13.50
C GLU A 298 8.74 -0.92 12.02
N THR A 299 10.00 -0.61 11.72
CA THR A 299 10.49 -0.30 10.36
C THR A 299 11.69 -1.18 10.02
N LEU A 300 11.71 -1.74 8.82
CA LEU A 300 12.79 -2.62 8.32
C LEU A 300 13.80 -1.87 7.47
N LEU A 301 13.32 -0.94 6.65
CA LEU A 301 14.14 -0.14 5.75
C LEU A 301 13.77 1.33 5.88
N ASN A 302 14.79 2.18 6.05
CA ASN A 302 14.65 3.63 6.02
C ASN A 302 15.65 4.22 5.04
N VAL A 303 15.18 4.72 3.90
CA VAL A 303 15.97 5.45 2.91
C VAL A 303 15.71 6.93 3.11
N SER A 304 16.72 7.70 3.52
CA SER A 304 16.45 9.07 3.95
C SER A 304 17.54 10.05 3.56
N GLY A 305 17.16 11.08 2.82
CA GLY A 305 17.97 12.25 2.58
C GLY A 305 18.09 13.17 3.80
N THR A 306 18.88 14.23 3.71
CA THR A 306 19.08 15.24 4.74
C THR A 306 18.92 16.65 4.16
N PRO A 307 18.49 17.65 4.95
CA PRO A 307 17.96 17.58 6.31
C PRO A 307 16.56 16.94 6.35
N GLY A 308 16.09 16.65 7.57
CA GLY A 308 14.75 16.14 7.83
C GLY A 308 13.62 17.09 7.41
N HIS A 309 12.40 16.56 7.34
CA HIS A 309 11.19 17.35 7.15
C HIS A 309 11.05 18.40 8.27
N LEU A 310 10.65 19.59 7.91
CA LEU A 310 10.43 20.69 8.84
C LEU A 310 8.99 21.19 8.66
N ALA A 311 8.07 20.53 9.37
CA ALA A 311 6.71 21.03 9.49
C ALA A 311 6.68 22.42 10.15
N PRO A 312 5.61 23.21 9.98
CA PRO A 312 5.42 24.44 10.75
C PRO A 312 5.47 24.12 12.24
N VAL A 313 6.29 24.89 12.96
CA VAL A 313 6.46 24.73 14.40
C VAL A 313 5.35 25.52 15.09
N ASN A 314 4.45 24.82 15.77
CA ASN A 314 3.34 25.46 16.48
C ASN A 314 3.82 26.25 17.70
N ASP A 315 3.06 27.26 18.11
CA ASP A 315 3.30 28.07 19.28
C ASP A 315 3.42 27.27 20.60
N THR A 316 2.84 26.04 20.64
CA THR A 316 2.92 25.11 21.79
C THR A 316 4.11 24.17 21.75
N ASP A 317 4.98 24.24 20.72
CA ASP A 317 6.15 23.38 20.63
C ASP A 317 7.06 23.55 21.86
N PRO A 318 7.46 22.45 22.53
CA PRO A 318 8.31 22.49 23.72
C PRO A 318 9.71 23.08 23.49
N ALA A 319 10.16 23.20 22.25
CA ALA A 319 11.42 23.85 21.90
C ALA A 319 11.30 25.40 21.90
N ILE A 320 10.09 25.93 21.95
CA ILE A 320 9.84 27.37 22.05
C ILE A 320 9.93 27.80 23.51
N THR A 321 10.71 28.82 23.76
CA THR A 321 10.89 29.39 25.11
C THR A 321 10.27 30.78 25.23
N TYR A 322 9.26 30.90 26.08
CA TYR A 322 8.59 32.14 26.41
C TYR A 322 9.22 32.80 27.64
N THR A 323 9.41 34.12 27.57
CA THR A 323 9.95 34.94 28.70
C THR A 323 9.03 36.13 28.93
N GLY A 324 8.49 36.24 30.12
CA GLY A 324 7.53 37.28 30.51
C GLY A 324 6.13 36.75 30.75
N SER A 325 5.09 37.54 30.50
CA SER A 325 3.69 37.27 30.84
C SER A 325 2.89 36.79 29.63
N TRP A 326 3.27 35.60 29.09
CA TRP A 326 2.56 35.01 27.97
C TRP A 326 1.36 34.19 28.44
N SER A 327 0.30 34.18 27.64
CA SER A 327 -0.90 33.37 27.85
C SER A 327 -1.19 32.57 26.61
N HIS A 328 -1.51 31.29 26.77
CA HIS A 328 -1.97 30.38 25.70
C HIS A 328 -3.50 30.49 25.55
N SER A 329 -3.97 30.58 24.32
CA SER A 329 -5.39 30.61 23.96
C SER A 329 -5.66 29.54 22.91
N SER A 330 -6.49 28.57 23.21
CA SER A 330 -6.90 27.49 22.31
C SER A 330 -8.38 27.54 21.95
N GLY A 331 -8.80 26.83 20.91
CA GLY A 331 -10.18 26.75 20.47
C GLY A 331 -10.72 28.09 19.91
N ARG A 332 -9.88 28.91 19.35
CA ARG A 332 -10.18 30.30 18.93
C ARG A 332 -11.10 30.37 17.70
N SER A 333 -11.08 29.36 16.83
CA SER A 333 -11.82 29.33 15.56
C SER A 333 -11.62 30.58 14.70
N MET A 334 -10.42 31.14 14.71
CA MET A 334 -10.04 32.37 14.01
C MET A 334 -9.11 32.12 12.82
N GLY A 335 -8.78 30.87 12.56
CA GLY A 335 -7.93 30.49 11.46
C GLY A 335 -6.45 30.38 11.82
N ASP A 336 -6.11 30.34 13.10
CA ASP A 336 -4.75 30.17 13.58
C ASP A 336 -4.24 28.75 13.29
N LEU A 337 -2.92 28.59 13.23
CA LEU A 337 -2.26 27.29 13.12
C LEU A 337 -2.73 26.42 14.30
N TYR A 338 -3.27 25.21 14.01
CA TYR A 338 -3.86 24.33 15.01
C TYR A 338 -4.90 24.96 15.94
N ASN A 339 -5.45 26.13 15.57
CA ASN A 339 -6.53 26.85 16.27
C ASN A 339 -6.16 27.34 17.68
N ASP A 340 -4.89 27.61 17.90
CA ASP A 340 -4.34 28.18 19.15
C ASP A 340 -3.25 29.19 18.89
N VAL A 341 -2.88 29.97 19.90
CA VAL A 341 -1.81 30.93 19.87
C VAL A 341 -1.28 31.23 21.28
N HIS A 342 -0.03 31.65 21.39
CA HIS A 342 0.46 32.38 22.58
C HIS A 342 0.45 33.89 22.36
N ALA A 343 0.02 34.63 23.35
CA ALA A 343 -0.04 36.08 23.28
C ALA A 343 0.49 36.76 24.56
N THR A 344 1.07 37.95 24.39
CA THR A 344 1.45 38.85 25.51
C THR A 344 1.02 40.28 25.26
N THR A 345 0.72 41.01 26.34
CA THR A 345 0.43 42.44 26.29
C THR A 345 1.60 43.29 26.78
N ALA A 346 2.60 42.73 27.44
CA ALA A 346 3.68 43.47 28.07
C ALA A 346 4.84 43.74 27.09
N ASN A 347 5.16 44.99 26.89
CA ASN A 347 6.35 45.38 26.12
C ASN A 347 7.63 44.89 26.83
N GLY A 348 8.55 44.33 26.07
CA GLY A 348 9.76 43.67 26.55
C GLY A 348 9.66 42.19 26.75
N ASP A 349 8.44 41.61 26.79
CA ASP A 349 8.26 40.16 26.76
C ASP A 349 8.81 39.59 25.45
N SER A 350 9.34 38.39 25.53
CA SER A 350 10.00 37.77 24.38
C SER A 350 9.72 36.27 24.25
N VAL A 351 9.83 35.79 23.04
CA VAL A 351 9.81 34.36 22.71
C VAL A 351 11.04 34.00 21.87
N SER A 352 11.64 32.86 22.10
CA SER A 352 12.78 32.39 21.34
C SER A 352 12.62 30.92 20.91
N TYR A 353 13.15 30.61 19.72
CA TYR A 353 13.20 29.31 19.15
C TYR A 353 14.54 29.03 18.48
N THR A 354 15.11 27.85 18.68
CA THR A 354 16.37 27.44 18.06
C THR A 354 16.10 26.45 16.95
N PHE A 355 16.55 26.73 15.73
CA PHE A 355 16.31 25.96 14.52
C PHE A 355 17.61 25.67 13.76
N THR A 356 17.59 24.74 12.85
CA THR A 356 18.66 24.47 11.88
C THR A 356 18.13 24.81 10.48
N GLY A 357 18.79 25.70 9.76
CA GLY A 357 18.34 26.15 8.44
C GLY A 357 19.02 27.41 7.97
N THR A 358 18.59 27.93 6.82
CA THR A 358 19.11 29.17 6.20
C THR A 358 18.17 30.34 6.32
N GLY A 359 17.03 30.18 7.01
CA GLY A 359 16.06 31.21 7.25
C GLY A 359 14.91 30.74 8.13
N ILE A 360 14.03 31.66 8.51
CA ILE A 360 12.85 31.39 9.32
C ILE A 360 11.81 32.51 9.13
N ASP A 361 10.55 32.10 8.98
CA ASP A 361 9.38 32.95 8.97
C ASP A 361 8.67 32.88 10.31
N VAL A 362 8.11 34.03 10.74
CA VAL A 362 7.31 34.16 11.96
C VAL A 362 5.84 34.25 11.58
N LEU A 363 5.08 33.27 11.99
CA LEU A 363 3.63 33.23 11.82
C LEU A 363 2.95 33.89 13.01
N SER A 364 2.04 34.83 12.72
CA SER A 364 1.28 35.58 13.70
C SER A 364 -0.09 35.94 13.11
N GLU A 365 -0.91 36.65 13.87
CA GLU A 365 -2.04 37.39 13.28
C GLU A 365 -1.64 38.83 13.00
N THR A 366 -2.31 39.47 12.04
CA THR A 366 -2.30 40.94 11.92
C THR A 366 -3.66 41.48 12.34
N ASN A 367 -3.68 42.56 13.12
CA ASN A 367 -4.91 43.20 13.58
C ASN A 367 -4.61 44.64 14.02
N SER A 368 -5.68 45.45 14.26
CA SER A 368 -5.56 46.85 14.70
C SER A 368 -5.01 47.02 16.12
N ASP A 369 -5.05 45.99 16.94
CA ASP A 369 -4.52 45.94 18.31
C ASP A 369 -3.13 45.28 18.40
N GLU A 370 -2.63 44.70 17.29
CA GLU A 370 -1.24 44.24 17.19
C GLU A 370 -0.26 45.41 16.98
N GLY A 371 1.04 45.14 17.20
CA GLY A 371 2.02 46.25 17.10
C GLY A 371 3.43 45.84 16.76
N GLY A 372 4.39 46.59 17.32
CA GLY A 372 5.81 46.48 16.99
C GLY A 372 6.46 45.23 17.58
N ILE A 373 7.32 44.59 16.79
CA ILE A 373 8.13 43.42 17.14
C ILE A 373 9.57 43.68 16.72
N ASP A 374 10.51 43.55 17.64
CA ASP A 374 11.93 43.45 17.32
C ASP A 374 12.36 42.01 17.13
N VAL A 375 13.01 41.70 16.01
CA VAL A 375 13.48 40.37 15.65
C VAL A 375 14.99 40.30 15.78
N TYR A 376 15.46 39.30 16.50
CA TYR A 376 16.87 39.02 16.71
C TYR A 376 17.20 37.63 16.18
N VAL A 377 18.39 37.48 15.59
CA VAL A 377 18.96 36.17 15.25
C VAL A 377 20.36 36.08 15.84
N ASP A 378 20.64 34.99 16.55
CA ASP A 378 21.91 34.75 17.24
C ASP A 378 22.36 35.93 18.14
N GLY A 379 21.37 36.53 18.79
CA GLY A 379 21.58 37.68 19.68
C GLY A 379 21.72 39.05 18.99
N ALA A 380 21.84 39.11 17.68
CA ALA A 380 21.88 40.34 16.91
C ALA A 380 20.48 40.75 16.44
N LYS A 381 20.11 42.04 16.63
CA LYS A 381 18.86 42.57 16.07
C LYS A 381 18.96 42.67 14.55
N VAL A 382 18.09 41.94 13.83
CA VAL A 382 18.09 41.88 12.35
C VAL A 382 17.03 42.78 11.72
N GLN A 383 15.89 42.96 12.39
CA GLN A 383 14.80 43.82 11.90
C GLN A 383 13.86 44.28 13.01
N SER A 384 13.03 45.26 12.70
CA SER A 384 11.84 45.64 13.47
C SER A 384 10.67 45.65 12.52
N VAL A 385 9.60 44.96 12.89
CA VAL A 385 8.39 44.81 12.09
C VAL A 385 7.15 45.22 12.87
N SER A 386 6.02 45.31 12.21
CA SER A 386 4.74 45.58 12.85
C SER A 386 3.70 44.61 12.38
N ALA A 387 3.00 43.96 13.29
CA ALA A 387 1.84 43.12 13.02
C ALA A 387 0.52 43.91 12.97
N SER A 388 0.58 45.28 12.99
CA SER A 388 -0.64 46.09 12.91
C SER A 388 -1.30 46.02 11.55
N GLY A 389 -2.59 45.73 11.49
CA GLY A 389 -3.42 45.64 10.30
C GLY A 389 -4.79 46.27 10.49
N SER A 390 -5.50 46.61 9.40
CA SER A 390 -6.84 47.18 9.45
C SER A 390 -7.93 46.21 9.87
N SER A 391 -7.67 44.91 9.74
CA SER A 391 -8.57 43.80 10.10
C SER A 391 -7.74 42.60 10.57
N ARG A 392 -8.38 41.73 11.37
CA ARG A 392 -7.75 40.47 11.81
C ARG A 392 -7.56 39.53 10.62
N LEU A 393 -6.31 39.09 10.43
CA LEU A 393 -5.92 38.04 9.53
C LEU A 393 -5.00 37.08 10.27
N ALA A 394 -5.35 35.81 10.33
CA ALA A 394 -4.55 34.76 10.97
C ALA A 394 -3.43 34.28 10.06
N GLN A 395 -2.45 33.57 10.61
CA GLN A 395 -1.34 32.93 9.92
C GLN A 395 -0.61 33.90 8.95
N GLN A 396 -0.36 35.12 9.36
CA GLN A 396 0.40 36.11 8.58
C GLN A 396 1.89 35.94 8.85
N VAL A 397 2.71 35.91 7.79
CA VAL A 397 4.16 36.06 7.94
C VAL A 397 4.46 37.50 8.29
N VAL A 398 4.64 37.79 9.59
CA VAL A 398 4.91 39.15 10.07
C VAL A 398 6.39 39.52 10.05
N ALA A 399 7.25 38.49 10.02
CA ALA A 399 8.70 38.66 9.85
C ALA A 399 9.25 37.49 9.04
N SER A 400 10.21 37.78 8.18
CA SER A 400 10.96 36.75 7.44
C SER A 400 12.46 37.07 7.55
N VAL A 401 13.25 36.06 7.88
CA VAL A 401 14.72 36.13 7.90
C VAL A 401 15.26 35.10 6.95
N SER A 402 16.09 35.47 6.00
CA SER A 402 16.67 34.57 4.98
C SER A 402 18.15 34.88 4.79
N GLY A 403 18.84 33.96 4.08
CA GLY A 403 20.26 34.13 3.75
C GLY A 403 21.20 33.93 4.94
N LEU A 404 20.76 33.24 5.98
CA LEU A 404 21.63 32.81 7.09
C LEU A 404 22.64 31.77 6.58
N ALA A 405 23.79 31.68 7.24
CA ALA A 405 24.70 30.57 6.98
C ALA A 405 24.05 29.23 7.31
N LYS A 406 24.43 28.19 6.63
CA LYS A 406 23.94 26.84 6.99
C LYS A 406 24.32 26.54 8.45
N GLY A 407 23.36 26.11 9.24
CA GLY A 407 23.64 25.72 10.60
C GLY A 407 22.52 26.02 11.59
N ARG A 408 22.87 25.91 12.84
CA ARG A 408 21.96 26.13 13.96
C ARG A 408 21.91 27.62 14.31
N HIS A 409 20.69 28.16 14.35
CA HIS A 409 20.40 29.57 14.69
C HIS A 409 19.37 29.68 15.79
N THR A 410 19.32 30.81 16.45
CA THR A 410 18.27 31.12 17.45
C THR A 410 17.58 32.42 17.07
N ILE A 411 16.28 32.35 16.72
CA ILE A 411 15.44 33.54 16.60
C ILE A 411 14.90 33.94 17.98
N LYS A 412 14.81 35.25 18.19
CA LYS A 412 14.13 35.83 19.35
C LYS A 412 13.28 37.03 18.93
N LEU A 413 12.01 37.00 19.32
CA LEU A 413 11.06 38.07 19.10
C LEU A 413 10.87 38.84 20.41
N VAL A 414 10.84 40.17 20.37
CA VAL A 414 10.60 41.03 21.52
C VAL A 414 9.46 42.00 21.21
N LYS A 415 8.42 42.01 22.02
CA LYS A 415 7.30 42.97 21.90
C LYS A 415 7.77 44.38 22.18
N THR A 416 7.47 45.31 21.26
CA THR A 416 7.86 46.72 21.40
C THR A 416 6.68 47.70 21.34
N GLY A 417 5.50 47.29 20.82
CA GLY A 417 4.34 48.16 20.68
C GLY A 417 3.04 47.42 20.47
N GLY A 418 1.94 48.16 20.36
CA GLY A 418 0.59 47.59 20.24
C GLY A 418 0.06 47.01 21.55
N THR A 419 -1.20 46.59 21.56
CA THR A 419 -1.78 45.90 22.73
C THR A 419 -1.22 44.48 22.84
N TYR A 420 -1.21 43.76 21.73
CA TYR A 420 -0.77 42.33 21.70
C TYR A 420 0.50 42.14 20.87
N LEU A 421 1.25 41.14 21.20
CA LEU A 421 2.07 40.32 20.30
C LEU A 421 1.53 38.93 20.39
N VAL A 422 1.09 38.38 19.25
CA VAL A 422 0.60 37.02 19.09
C VAL A 422 1.67 36.22 18.39
N LEU A 423 1.96 35.02 18.86
CA LEU A 423 2.71 34.01 18.13
C LEU A 423 1.77 32.87 17.78
N ASP A 424 1.69 32.54 16.48
CA ASP A 424 0.98 31.42 15.92
C ASP A 424 1.96 30.26 15.65
N GLY A 425 3.18 30.59 15.22
CA GLY A 425 4.23 29.57 15.02
C GLY A 425 5.43 30.10 14.23
N PHE A 426 6.25 29.17 13.77
CA PHE A 426 7.40 29.44 12.91
C PHE A 426 7.39 28.48 11.70
N THR A 427 7.88 28.98 10.55
CA THR A 427 8.24 28.12 9.42
C THR A 427 9.74 28.28 9.16
N VAL A 428 10.49 27.19 9.28
CA VAL A 428 11.94 27.20 9.07
C VAL A 428 12.23 27.04 7.57
N VAL A 429 13.13 27.86 7.03
CA VAL A 429 13.73 27.67 5.72
C VAL A 429 14.93 26.73 5.89
N PRO A 430 14.80 25.46 5.53
CA PRO A 430 15.85 24.47 5.77
C PRO A 430 17.04 24.66 4.84
N ASP A 431 18.13 23.99 5.16
CA ASP A 431 19.19 23.72 4.19
C ASP A 431 18.58 22.95 2.99
N ALA A 432 19.19 23.12 1.81
CA ALA A 432 18.77 22.33 0.65
C ALA A 432 18.84 20.83 0.95
N ILE A 433 17.85 20.07 0.50
CA ILE A 433 17.86 18.61 0.63
C ILE A 433 19.08 18.05 -0.09
N THR A 434 19.81 17.14 0.58
CA THR A 434 20.72 16.20 -0.06
C THR A 434 19.97 14.86 -0.09
N PRO A 435 19.38 14.46 -1.21
CA PRO A 435 18.55 13.26 -1.27
C PRO A 435 19.39 12.00 -1.09
N ALA A 436 18.79 10.92 -0.59
CA ALA A 436 19.23 9.58 -0.93
C ALA A 436 18.76 9.29 -2.36
N HIS A 437 19.60 8.73 -3.23
CA HIS A 437 19.24 8.66 -4.65
C HIS A 437 19.85 7.46 -5.38
N ASP A 438 19.24 7.12 -6.53
CA ASP A 438 19.75 6.06 -7.40
C ASP A 438 19.95 4.72 -6.66
N ILE A 439 18.92 4.28 -5.91
CA ILE A 439 18.93 3.01 -5.18
C ILE A 439 17.74 2.16 -5.67
N THR A 440 18.02 0.90 -5.98
CA THR A 440 17.01 -0.06 -6.40
C THR A 440 16.96 -1.24 -5.42
N PHE A 441 15.75 -1.67 -5.05
CA PHE A 441 15.47 -2.92 -4.34
C PHE A 441 14.72 -3.83 -5.30
N GLN A 442 15.12 -5.10 -5.35
CA GLN A 442 14.56 -6.04 -6.35
C GLN A 442 14.46 -7.46 -5.81
N GLY A 443 13.26 -8.01 -5.81
CA GLY A 443 12.99 -9.40 -5.48
C GLY A 443 13.21 -9.74 -4.00
N LEU A 444 13.12 -8.76 -3.11
CA LEU A 444 13.31 -8.91 -1.67
C LEU A 444 11.96 -9.13 -0.97
N THR A 445 11.97 -9.77 0.20
CA THR A 445 10.80 -9.84 1.07
C THR A 445 11.04 -8.98 2.32
N PHE A 446 10.11 -8.08 2.63
CA PHE A 446 10.06 -7.28 3.85
C PHE A 446 8.88 -7.75 4.69
N ALA A 447 9.13 -8.30 5.89
CA ALA A 447 8.08 -8.93 6.64
C ALA A 447 8.26 -8.83 8.17
N TYR A 448 7.13 -9.05 8.87
CA TYR A 448 7.07 -9.21 10.32
C TYR A 448 7.45 -7.96 11.11
N THR A 449 6.69 -6.89 10.92
CA THR A 449 6.80 -5.68 11.74
C THR A 449 5.65 -5.55 12.74
N THR A 450 5.78 -4.65 13.71
CA THR A 450 4.73 -4.27 14.65
C THR A 450 4.60 -2.75 14.71
N TRP A 451 3.53 -2.25 15.31
CA TRP A 451 3.38 -0.83 15.66
C TRP A 451 2.64 -0.71 16.97
N THR A 452 3.28 -0.15 17.97
CA THR A 452 2.82 -0.26 19.37
C THR A 452 2.11 0.97 19.92
N LEU A 453 2.16 2.13 19.24
CA LEU A 453 1.51 3.37 19.68
C LEU A 453 0.02 3.19 20.01
N PRO A 454 -0.79 2.46 19.25
CA PRO A 454 -2.22 2.28 19.55
C PRO A 454 -2.51 1.63 20.91
N SER A 455 -1.63 0.74 21.38
CA SER A 455 -1.77 0.11 22.70
C SER A 455 -1.40 1.02 23.87
N THR A 456 -0.62 2.07 23.63
CA THR A 456 -0.10 2.96 24.68
C THR A 456 -0.80 4.30 24.75
N ALA A 457 -1.18 4.85 23.59
CA ALA A 457 -1.74 6.20 23.48
C ALA A 457 -3.10 6.23 22.76
N GLY A 458 -3.54 5.09 22.23
CA GLY A 458 -4.77 4.96 21.46
C GLY A 458 -4.57 5.25 19.97
N TYR A 459 -5.66 5.04 19.22
CA TYR A 459 -5.76 5.30 17.80
C TYR A 459 -6.81 6.39 17.59
N ILE A 460 -6.34 7.60 17.25
CA ILE A 460 -7.18 8.80 17.16
C ILE A 460 -7.33 9.12 15.68
N ASP A 461 -8.19 8.37 15.04
CA ASP A 461 -8.37 8.40 13.60
C ASP A 461 -8.88 9.76 13.10
N ASN A 462 -8.34 10.19 11.96
CA ASN A 462 -8.90 11.25 11.15
C ASN A 462 -9.63 10.67 9.93
N GLN A 463 -8.90 10.02 9.03
CA GLN A 463 -9.40 9.25 7.89
C GLN A 463 -8.25 8.60 7.11
N ALA A 464 -8.49 7.43 6.51
CA ALA A 464 -7.62 6.78 5.53
C ALA A 464 -6.17 6.54 6.04
N GLY A 465 -6.02 6.08 7.29
CA GLY A 465 -4.72 5.81 7.90
C GLY A 465 -3.98 7.06 8.37
N VAL A 466 -4.63 8.22 8.36
CA VAL A 466 -4.11 9.46 8.93
C VAL A 466 -4.73 9.69 10.29
N LEU A 467 -3.91 9.93 11.27
CA LEU A 467 -4.29 10.07 12.67
C LEU A 467 -3.95 11.45 13.21
N TRP A 468 -4.49 11.75 14.36
CA TRP A 468 -4.00 12.85 15.21
C TRP A 468 -2.97 12.32 16.20
N ASP A 469 -1.83 13.02 16.30
CA ASP A 469 -0.79 12.66 17.28
C ASP A 469 -1.36 12.71 18.72
N PRO A 470 -1.36 11.59 19.45
CA PRO A 470 -1.88 11.57 20.82
C PRO A 470 -1.09 12.45 21.79
N GLY A 471 0.18 12.65 21.53
CA GLY A 471 1.10 13.44 22.37
C GLY A 471 1.09 14.93 22.06
N HIS A 472 0.82 15.28 20.79
CA HIS A 472 0.79 16.66 20.28
C HIS A 472 -0.53 16.93 19.59
N SER A 473 -1.54 17.11 20.36
CA SER A 473 -2.96 17.02 20.03
C SER A 473 -3.48 17.72 18.76
N ASN A 474 -2.62 18.29 17.91
CA ASN A 474 -3.01 19.06 16.73
C ASN A 474 -2.20 18.72 15.46
N ALA A 475 -1.20 17.86 15.53
CA ALA A 475 -0.43 17.43 14.38
C ALA A 475 -1.04 16.14 13.78
N PRO A 476 -1.29 16.09 12.46
CA PRO A 476 -1.60 14.85 11.80
C PRO A 476 -0.34 13.98 11.73
N ILE A 477 -0.52 12.68 11.95
CA ILE A 477 0.52 11.66 11.74
C ILE A 477 -0.04 10.56 10.86
N ARG A 478 0.84 9.81 10.21
CA ARG A 478 0.46 8.65 9.41
C ARG A 478 0.82 7.35 10.14
N ILE A 479 0.18 6.26 9.79
CA ILE A 479 0.61 4.93 10.23
C ILE A 479 2.02 4.68 9.68
N PRO A 480 3.02 4.34 10.51
CA PRO A 480 4.38 4.12 10.03
C PRO A 480 4.46 2.92 9.08
N ALA A 481 5.35 2.99 8.10
CA ALA A 481 5.54 1.92 7.14
C ALA A 481 6.71 1.00 7.51
N ALA A 482 6.62 -0.26 7.08
CA ALA A 482 7.72 -1.21 7.16
C ALA A 482 8.92 -0.77 6.29
N VAL A 483 8.64 -0.12 5.16
CA VAL A 483 9.63 0.45 4.24
C VAL A 483 9.34 1.94 4.08
N GLN A 484 10.29 2.80 4.43
CA GLN A 484 10.12 4.26 4.40
C GLN A 484 11.16 4.91 3.49
N VAL A 485 10.69 5.81 2.63
CA VAL A 485 11.54 6.68 1.81
C VAL A 485 11.18 8.14 2.08
N HIS A 486 12.12 8.88 2.61
CA HIS A 486 11.96 10.31 2.90
C HIS A 486 13.07 11.09 2.20
N ARG A 487 12.72 12.12 1.45
CA ARG A 487 13.70 12.93 0.71
C ARG A 487 14.59 12.06 -0.18
N GLY A 488 13.96 11.09 -0.83
CA GLY A 488 14.59 10.23 -1.81
C GLY A 488 14.44 10.79 -3.22
N SER A 489 15.30 10.40 -4.15
CA SER A 489 15.15 10.65 -5.58
C SER A 489 15.58 9.42 -6.36
N ASP A 490 14.82 9.04 -7.38
CA ASP A 490 15.13 7.83 -8.19
C ASP A 490 15.29 6.56 -7.34
N ILE A 491 14.43 6.37 -6.33
CA ILE A 491 14.40 5.14 -5.53
C ILE A 491 13.40 4.18 -6.19
N THR A 492 13.82 2.94 -6.41
CA THR A 492 12.99 1.94 -7.08
C THR A 492 12.77 0.71 -6.22
N PHE A 493 11.52 0.27 -6.10
CA PHE A 493 11.12 -1.03 -5.57
C PHE A 493 10.47 -1.83 -6.70
N THR A 494 11.00 -3.01 -7.00
CA THR A 494 10.49 -3.81 -8.13
C THR A 494 10.51 -5.31 -7.86
N GLY A 495 9.34 -5.94 -8.00
CA GLY A 495 9.20 -7.39 -7.78
C GLY A 495 9.44 -7.80 -6.33
N ASP A 496 9.29 -6.88 -5.37
CA ASP A 496 9.45 -7.16 -3.95
C ASP A 496 8.12 -7.66 -3.36
N GLU A 497 8.21 -8.39 -2.26
CA GLU A 497 7.07 -8.79 -1.44
C GLU A 497 7.11 -8.03 -0.12
N ILE A 498 6.02 -7.32 0.20
CA ILE A 498 5.87 -6.61 1.48
C ILE A 498 4.66 -7.18 2.18
N THR A 499 4.89 -7.86 3.31
CA THR A 499 3.83 -8.64 3.96
C THR A 499 3.99 -8.69 5.47
N HIS A 500 2.92 -9.11 6.17
CA HIS A 500 2.94 -9.34 7.62
C HIS A 500 3.41 -8.10 8.40
N THR A 501 2.96 -6.92 7.98
CA THR A 501 3.41 -5.67 8.61
C THR A 501 2.47 -5.23 9.73
N GLY A 502 3.04 -4.55 10.74
CA GLY A 502 2.28 -3.96 11.84
C GLY A 502 1.75 -2.56 11.55
N GLY A 503 2.10 -2.00 10.41
CA GLY A 503 1.67 -0.70 9.91
C GLY A 503 1.46 -0.73 8.40
N THR A 504 1.76 0.37 7.71
CA THR A 504 1.72 0.49 6.25
C THR A 504 2.85 -0.32 5.59
N GLY A 505 2.66 -0.78 4.36
CA GLY A 505 3.69 -1.51 3.61
C GLY A 505 4.86 -0.61 3.24
N ILE A 506 4.65 0.32 2.30
CA ILE A 506 5.67 1.26 1.78
C ILE A 506 5.18 2.70 1.89
N ASP A 507 6.09 3.62 2.19
CA ASP A 507 5.86 5.05 2.27
C ASP A 507 6.88 5.85 1.45
N LEU A 508 6.40 6.69 0.51
CA LEU A 508 7.20 7.68 -0.23
C LEU A 508 6.77 9.08 0.20
N ALA A 509 7.58 9.76 0.98
CA ALA A 509 7.14 10.98 1.64
C ALA A 509 8.22 12.05 1.77
N ASP A 510 7.84 13.20 2.30
CA ASP A 510 8.72 14.26 2.76
C ASP A 510 9.71 14.70 1.66
N GLY A 511 9.17 15.04 0.48
CA GLY A 511 9.96 15.51 -0.65
C GLY A 511 10.64 14.40 -1.44
N THR A 512 10.11 13.20 -1.43
CA THR A 512 10.51 12.13 -2.37
C THR A 512 10.15 12.53 -3.79
N GLN A 513 11.05 12.27 -4.75
CA GLN A 513 10.91 12.67 -6.14
C GLN A 513 11.31 11.56 -7.10
N ASP A 514 10.57 11.46 -8.21
CA ASP A 514 10.86 10.57 -9.35
C ASP A 514 11.11 9.10 -8.95
N SER A 515 10.53 8.66 -7.84
CA SER A 515 10.70 7.31 -7.30
C SER A 515 9.59 6.37 -7.80
N THR A 516 9.86 5.07 -7.80
CA THR A 516 8.98 4.09 -8.43
C THR A 516 8.75 2.87 -7.53
N ILE A 517 7.47 2.50 -7.36
CA ILE A 517 7.01 1.25 -6.75
C ILE A 517 6.30 0.47 -7.85
N THR A 518 6.91 -0.61 -8.37
CA THR A 518 6.37 -1.31 -9.55
C THR A 518 6.49 -2.83 -9.45
N GLY A 519 5.43 -3.54 -9.82
CA GLY A 519 5.44 -5.01 -9.90
C GLY A 519 5.59 -5.71 -8.55
N ASN A 520 5.26 -5.06 -7.44
CA ASN A 520 5.39 -5.63 -6.11
C ASN A 520 4.10 -6.33 -5.67
N PHE A 521 4.24 -7.25 -4.72
CA PHE A 521 3.13 -7.88 -4.03
C PHE A 521 3.08 -7.35 -2.59
N ILE A 522 2.05 -6.55 -2.28
CA ILE A 522 1.87 -5.89 -0.99
C ILE A 522 0.59 -6.41 -0.35
N HIS A 523 0.71 -7.20 0.71
CA HIS A 523 -0.43 -7.87 1.30
C HIS A 523 -0.26 -8.14 2.80
N ASP A 524 -1.37 -8.49 3.47
CA ASP A 524 -1.43 -8.77 4.92
C ASP A 524 -0.72 -7.66 5.73
N THR A 525 -1.13 -6.40 5.50
CA THR A 525 -0.63 -5.25 6.25
C THR A 525 -1.64 -4.82 7.31
N SER A 526 -1.17 -4.44 8.50
CA SER A 526 -2.07 -3.91 9.55
C SER A 526 -2.64 -2.53 9.20
N GLY A 527 -1.87 -1.71 8.49
CA GLY A 527 -2.26 -0.40 7.93
C GLY A 527 -2.48 -0.45 6.43
N GLY A 528 -2.19 0.64 5.72
CA GLY A 528 -2.34 0.72 4.26
C GLY A 528 -1.29 -0.08 3.49
N GLY A 529 -1.51 -0.23 2.17
CA GLY A 529 -0.54 -0.84 1.28
C GLY A 529 0.59 0.13 0.95
N VAL A 530 0.26 1.24 0.28
CA VAL A 530 1.21 2.28 -0.14
C VAL A 530 0.73 3.65 0.32
N SER A 531 1.66 4.46 0.84
CA SER A 531 1.42 5.88 1.13
C SER A 531 2.38 6.74 0.30
N VAL A 532 1.88 7.89 -0.23
CA VAL A 532 2.69 8.84 -1.01
C VAL A 532 2.38 10.28 -0.58
N GLY A 533 3.41 11.08 -0.30
CA GLY A 533 3.26 12.49 0.08
C GLY A 533 2.94 12.71 1.55
N GLU A 534 2.66 13.95 1.89
CA GLU A 534 2.41 14.41 3.26
C GLU A 534 1.03 15.07 3.39
N VAL A 535 0.61 15.29 4.63
CA VAL A 535 -0.67 15.91 4.98
C VAL A 535 -0.57 17.42 5.15
N ASP A 536 0.62 17.95 5.36
CA ASP A 536 0.87 19.36 5.71
C ASP A 536 1.81 20.09 4.73
N ASP A 537 2.18 19.48 3.61
CA ASP A 537 3.04 20.09 2.58
C ASP A 537 2.48 21.38 1.98
N TYR A 538 1.20 21.70 2.20
CA TYR A 538 0.61 22.96 1.77
C TYR A 538 1.23 24.20 2.49
N TYR A 539 1.97 23.99 3.58
CA TYR A 539 2.76 25.03 4.23
C TYR A 539 4.14 25.25 3.59
N LEU A 540 4.59 24.37 2.71
CA LEU A 540 5.88 24.50 2.06
C LEU A 540 5.92 25.76 1.20
N THR A 541 7.05 26.46 1.23
CA THR A 541 7.37 27.56 0.33
C THR A 541 8.41 27.19 -0.71
N ASP A 542 9.15 26.11 -0.46
CA ASP A 542 10.16 25.53 -1.36
C ASP A 542 9.60 24.32 -2.11
N THR A 543 9.35 24.47 -3.40
CA THR A 543 8.81 23.42 -4.26
C THR A 543 9.73 22.21 -4.43
N SER A 544 11.04 22.35 -4.18
CA SER A 544 11.99 21.23 -4.20
C SER A 544 11.77 20.22 -3.08
N ARG A 545 11.00 20.58 -2.07
CA ARG A 545 10.65 19.73 -0.94
C ARG A 545 9.31 19.00 -1.11
N MET A 546 8.59 19.28 -2.16
CA MET A 546 7.31 18.64 -2.44
C MET A 546 7.52 17.25 -3.02
N THR A 547 6.74 16.28 -2.56
CA THR A 547 6.68 14.93 -3.14
C THR A 547 6.12 15.03 -4.55
N THR A 548 6.91 14.63 -5.56
CA THR A 548 6.55 14.87 -6.98
C THR A 548 7.18 13.87 -7.94
N GLY A 549 6.45 13.53 -9.01
CA GLY A 549 6.96 12.70 -10.11
C GLY A 549 6.98 11.21 -9.81
N ASP A 550 6.52 10.79 -8.64
CA ASP A 550 6.56 9.39 -8.22
C ASP A 550 5.57 8.54 -9.00
N THR A 551 5.85 7.24 -9.08
CA THR A 551 5.03 6.25 -9.79
C THR A 551 4.74 5.05 -8.91
N VAL A 552 3.46 4.67 -8.82
CA VAL A 552 2.98 3.43 -8.19
C VAL A 552 2.25 2.63 -9.26
N SER A 553 2.85 1.56 -9.76
CA SER A 553 2.31 0.87 -10.94
C SER A 553 2.52 -0.63 -10.91
N GLN A 554 1.63 -1.38 -11.58
CA GLN A 554 1.78 -2.82 -11.78
C GLN A 554 1.85 -3.63 -10.48
N ASN A 555 1.36 -3.09 -9.35
CA ASN A 555 1.42 -3.78 -8.06
C ASN A 555 0.11 -4.55 -7.80
N TRP A 556 0.25 -5.63 -7.05
CA TRP A 556 -0.85 -6.36 -6.44
C TRP A 556 -0.93 -5.94 -4.98
N ILE A 557 -2.04 -5.32 -4.58
CA ILE A 557 -2.25 -4.78 -3.23
C ILE A 557 -3.54 -5.37 -2.67
N SER A 558 -3.43 -6.27 -1.70
CA SER A 558 -4.60 -6.95 -1.12
C SER A 558 -4.48 -7.12 0.39
N ASP A 559 -5.59 -7.43 1.05
CA ASP A 559 -5.62 -7.75 2.48
C ASP A 559 -4.89 -6.71 3.35
N VAL A 560 -5.08 -5.45 3.03
CA VAL A 560 -4.56 -4.33 3.83
C VAL A 560 -5.53 -3.97 4.96
N GLY A 561 -5.08 -3.22 5.95
CA GLY A 561 -5.94 -2.73 7.04
C GLY A 561 -6.40 -3.82 8.01
N GLN A 562 -5.62 -4.87 8.19
CA GLN A 562 -5.97 -6.01 9.04
C GLN A 562 -6.21 -5.64 10.51
N ASP A 563 -5.56 -4.60 11.01
CA ASP A 563 -5.76 -4.08 12.36
C ASP A 563 -6.43 -2.70 12.39
N TYR A 564 -6.30 -1.90 11.31
CA TYR A 564 -6.77 -0.51 11.23
C TYR A 564 -7.75 -0.37 10.08
N SER A 565 -9.04 -0.46 10.38
CA SER A 565 -10.12 -0.56 9.38
C SER A 565 -10.34 0.71 8.54
N ASP A 566 -9.70 1.84 8.89
CA ASP A 566 -9.72 3.08 8.10
C ASP A 566 -8.60 3.13 7.05
N ALA A 567 -7.68 2.16 7.06
CA ALA A 567 -6.58 2.08 6.11
C ALA A 567 -7.08 1.74 4.70
N VAL A 568 -6.30 2.18 3.70
CA VAL A 568 -6.63 2.05 2.27
C VAL A 568 -5.50 1.37 1.50
N GLY A 569 -5.79 0.83 0.33
CA GLY A 569 -4.79 0.19 -0.52
C GLY A 569 -3.68 1.18 -0.92
N ILE A 570 -4.04 2.34 -1.49
CA ILE A 570 -3.10 3.42 -1.81
C ILE A 570 -3.64 4.74 -1.24
N TRP A 571 -2.86 5.37 -0.38
CA TRP A 571 -3.10 6.73 0.08
C TRP A 571 -2.12 7.69 -0.59
N ALA A 572 -2.64 8.80 -1.13
CA ALA A 572 -1.81 9.90 -1.64
C ALA A 572 -2.27 11.21 -1.02
N GLY A 573 -1.39 11.86 -0.28
CA GLY A 573 -1.67 13.13 0.36
C GLY A 573 -1.43 14.32 -0.56
N TYR A 574 -0.53 15.20 -0.15
CA TYR A 574 -0.19 16.40 -0.92
C TYR A 574 0.92 16.10 -1.93
N THR A 575 0.53 15.65 -3.14
CA THR A 575 1.45 15.18 -4.19
C THR A 575 1.28 15.96 -5.49
N ARG A 576 2.34 16.02 -6.30
CA ARG A 576 2.32 16.59 -7.65
C ARG A 576 2.85 15.59 -8.67
N ASN A 577 2.17 15.50 -9.84
CA ASN A 577 2.57 14.62 -10.95
C ASN A 577 2.72 13.15 -10.57
N LEU A 578 2.04 12.70 -9.51
CA LEU A 578 2.00 11.29 -9.14
C LEU A 578 1.26 10.48 -10.20
N THR A 579 1.80 9.33 -10.57
CA THR A 579 1.12 8.36 -11.43
C THR A 579 0.79 7.10 -10.64
N ILE A 580 -0.49 6.75 -10.54
CA ILE A 580 -1.00 5.49 -9.97
C ILE A 580 -1.62 4.74 -11.14
N SER A 581 -0.99 3.65 -11.60
CA SER A 581 -1.47 3.01 -12.83
C SER A 581 -1.26 1.51 -12.85
N HIS A 582 -2.21 0.81 -13.48
CA HIS A 582 -2.13 -0.63 -13.67
C HIS A 582 -1.89 -1.40 -12.37
N ASN A 583 -2.45 -0.95 -11.25
CA ASN A 583 -2.44 -1.71 -10.01
C ASN A 583 -3.73 -2.52 -9.90
N ASP A 584 -3.64 -3.69 -9.30
CA ASP A 584 -4.76 -4.47 -8.81
C ASP A 584 -4.89 -4.21 -7.30
N ILE A 585 -6.07 -3.76 -6.86
CA ILE A 585 -6.31 -3.36 -5.48
C ILE A 585 -7.61 -3.98 -5.01
N GLY A 586 -7.50 -4.92 -4.07
CA GLY A 586 -8.64 -5.65 -3.54
C GLY A 586 -8.61 -5.85 -2.02
N HIS A 587 -9.69 -6.41 -1.49
CA HIS A 587 -9.82 -6.85 -0.09
C HIS A 587 -9.42 -5.80 0.95
N THR A 588 -9.88 -4.55 0.77
CA THR A 588 -9.60 -3.47 1.72
C THR A 588 -10.79 -3.23 2.66
N PRO A 589 -10.57 -2.91 3.94
CA PRO A 589 -11.66 -2.63 4.89
C PRO A 589 -12.34 -1.27 4.60
N TYR A 590 -11.67 -0.39 3.91
CA TYR A 590 -12.13 0.94 3.51
C TYR A 590 -11.87 1.15 2.02
N SER A 591 -11.60 2.38 1.57
CA SER A 591 -11.38 2.70 0.15
C SER A 591 -10.21 1.89 -0.45
N GLY A 592 -10.32 1.54 -1.73
CA GLY A 592 -9.20 0.97 -2.47
C GLY A 592 -8.07 1.99 -2.60
N MET A 593 -8.40 3.24 -2.94
CA MET A 593 -7.44 4.35 -2.92
C MET A 593 -8.10 5.65 -2.47
N SER A 594 -7.28 6.51 -1.81
CA SER A 594 -7.66 7.85 -1.37
C SER A 594 -6.60 8.83 -1.87
N VAL A 595 -6.98 9.75 -2.78
CA VAL A 595 -6.05 10.66 -3.46
C VAL A 595 -6.44 12.11 -3.23
N GLY A 596 -5.50 12.89 -2.72
CA GLY A 596 -5.69 14.26 -2.27
C GLY A 596 -5.85 14.37 -0.76
N TRP A 597 -5.81 15.58 -0.22
CA TRP A 597 -5.91 15.82 1.21
C TRP A 597 -6.53 17.17 1.54
N GLY A 598 -7.13 17.26 2.74
CA GLY A 598 -7.50 18.53 3.38
C GLY A 598 -8.85 19.10 3.01
N TRP A 599 -9.70 18.39 2.24
CA TRP A 599 -11.09 18.76 1.91
C TRP A 599 -11.27 20.22 1.45
N GLY A 600 -10.29 20.73 0.70
CA GLY A 600 -10.25 22.13 0.24
C GLY A 600 -9.55 23.11 1.17
N TYR A 601 -9.15 22.71 2.37
CA TYR A 601 -8.44 23.57 3.31
C TYR A 601 -6.92 23.61 3.08
N ALA A 602 -6.37 22.54 2.60
CA ALA A 602 -4.99 22.43 2.13
C ALA A 602 -4.88 22.76 0.63
N SER A 603 -5.68 23.70 0.14
CA SER A 603 -5.69 24.12 -1.26
C SER A 603 -4.99 25.46 -1.44
N PRO A 604 -4.47 25.75 -2.65
CA PRO A 604 -3.91 27.07 -2.95
C PRO A 604 -4.85 28.23 -2.63
N CYS A 605 -4.31 29.37 -2.32
CA CYS A 605 -5.05 30.55 -1.87
C CYS A 605 -6.22 30.94 -2.76
N SER A 606 -6.06 30.85 -4.07
CA SER A 606 -7.13 31.14 -5.04
C SER A 606 -8.33 30.19 -4.92
N MET A 607 -8.06 28.92 -4.66
CA MET A 607 -9.07 27.87 -4.48
C MET A 607 -9.80 28.03 -3.14
N GLN A 608 -9.07 28.31 -2.08
CA GLN A 608 -9.66 28.56 -0.77
C GLN A 608 -10.60 29.77 -0.79
N ALA A 609 -10.17 30.85 -1.43
CA ALA A 609 -11.00 32.05 -1.60
C ALA A 609 -12.26 31.79 -2.43
N ALA A 610 -12.14 30.99 -3.52
CA ALA A 610 -13.28 30.60 -4.34
C ALA A 610 -14.30 29.74 -3.59
N GLN A 611 -13.84 28.94 -2.62
CA GLN A 611 -14.69 28.13 -1.74
C GLN A 611 -15.29 28.91 -0.57
N GLY A 612 -15.03 30.21 -0.47
CA GLY A 612 -15.44 31.01 0.66
C GLY A 612 -14.69 30.73 1.97
N LEU A 613 -13.56 30.04 1.87
CA LEU A 613 -12.68 29.72 2.96
C LEU A 613 -11.71 30.89 3.25
N ARG A 614 -11.01 30.82 4.35
CA ARG A 614 -10.08 31.89 4.80
C ARG A 614 -9.01 32.20 3.75
N THR A 615 -8.50 33.38 3.79
CA THR A 615 -7.37 33.81 2.94
C THR A 615 -6.14 32.93 3.23
N CYS A 616 -5.68 32.26 2.23
CA CYS A 616 -4.47 31.46 2.24
C CYS A 616 -3.22 32.35 2.12
N GLN A 617 -2.09 31.89 2.60
CA GLN A 617 -0.84 32.66 2.59
C GLN A 617 0.27 32.05 1.74
N HIS A 618 0.13 30.79 1.32
CA HIS A 618 1.19 30.02 0.69
C HIS A 618 0.78 29.55 -0.71
N GLY A 619 0.63 30.48 -1.64
CA GLY A 619 0.03 30.25 -2.96
C GLY A 619 0.93 29.62 -4.03
N THR A 620 2.16 29.15 -3.70
CA THR A 620 3.09 28.61 -4.69
C THR A 620 3.14 27.08 -4.72
N ILE A 621 2.73 26.44 -3.63
CA ILE A 621 2.68 24.97 -3.52
C ILE A 621 1.23 24.51 -3.73
N TYR A 622 1.04 23.50 -4.58
CA TYR A 622 -0.26 22.89 -4.83
C TYR A 622 -0.10 21.42 -5.21
N ALA A 623 -1.04 20.59 -4.78
CA ALA A 623 -1.20 19.23 -5.31
C ALA A 623 -1.79 19.29 -6.70
N GLY A 624 -1.43 18.36 -7.59
CA GLY A 624 -2.05 18.31 -8.92
C GLY A 624 -1.19 17.72 -10.02
N GLY A 625 -1.78 17.57 -11.19
CA GLY A 625 -1.17 16.83 -12.29
C GLY A 625 -1.11 15.31 -12.01
N ASN A 626 -1.82 14.86 -10.97
CA ASN A 626 -1.87 13.47 -10.56
C ASN A 626 -2.70 12.64 -11.55
N LYS A 627 -2.34 11.39 -11.72
CA LYS A 627 -2.95 10.49 -12.69
C LYS A 627 -3.32 9.17 -12.02
N ILE A 628 -4.57 8.78 -12.14
CA ILE A 628 -5.10 7.49 -11.70
C ILE A 628 -5.56 6.76 -12.96
N LEU A 629 -4.76 5.83 -13.46
CA LEU A 629 -4.92 5.28 -14.81
C LEU A 629 -4.93 3.75 -14.81
N ASN A 630 -5.94 3.17 -15.48
CA ASN A 630 -5.96 1.73 -15.79
C ASN A 630 -5.77 0.82 -14.57
N ASN A 631 -6.22 1.22 -13.40
CA ASN A 631 -6.20 0.35 -12.22
C ASN A 631 -7.45 -0.52 -12.20
N HIS A 632 -7.32 -1.72 -11.66
CA HIS A 632 -8.43 -2.56 -11.25
C HIS A 632 -8.64 -2.40 -9.74
N VAL A 633 -9.83 -2.00 -9.33
CA VAL A 633 -10.19 -1.79 -7.92
C VAL A 633 -11.46 -2.57 -7.63
N HIS A 634 -11.37 -3.55 -6.75
CA HIS A 634 -12.45 -4.50 -6.50
C HIS A 634 -12.48 -4.92 -5.02
N ASP A 635 -13.59 -5.46 -4.57
CA ASP A 635 -13.79 -6.01 -3.23
C ASP A 635 -13.27 -5.13 -2.08
N VAL A 636 -13.59 -3.86 -2.16
CA VAL A 636 -13.16 -2.85 -1.18
C VAL A 636 -14.34 -2.37 -0.34
N MET A 637 -14.10 -1.54 0.67
CA MET A 637 -15.14 -1.03 1.59
C MET A 637 -15.77 -2.16 2.44
N ASN A 638 -14.99 -3.11 2.88
CA ASN A 638 -15.49 -4.32 3.54
C ASN A 638 -15.96 -4.09 4.98
N VAL A 639 -15.52 -3.01 5.63
CA VAL A 639 -15.84 -2.70 7.04
C VAL A 639 -16.43 -1.31 7.20
N LEU A 640 -15.83 -0.29 6.66
CA LEU A 640 -16.29 1.10 6.73
C LEU A 640 -17.11 1.47 5.49
N HIS A 641 -17.94 2.54 5.57
CA HIS A 641 -18.97 2.78 4.55
C HIS A 641 -19.09 4.21 4.02
N ASP A 642 -18.41 5.20 4.61
CA ASP A 642 -18.40 6.58 4.07
C ASP A 642 -17.13 6.85 3.30
N GLY A 643 -17.00 6.23 2.15
CA GLY A 643 -15.91 6.27 1.21
C GLY A 643 -16.33 5.68 -0.13
N GLY A 644 -15.38 5.33 -0.98
CA GLY A 644 -15.61 4.67 -2.25
C GLY A 644 -14.37 3.96 -2.75
N PRO A 645 -14.50 3.00 -3.68
CA PRO A 645 -13.35 2.32 -4.27
C PRO A 645 -12.24 3.27 -4.73
N ILE A 646 -12.60 4.35 -5.45
CA ILE A 646 -11.69 5.46 -5.73
C ILE A 646 -12.27 6.72 -5.07
N TYR A 647 -11.57 7.21 -4.07
CA TYR A 647 -11.94 8.40 -3.31
C TYR A 647 -10.94 9.52 -3.58
N THR A 648 -11.45 10.72 -3.85
CA THR A 648 -10.63 11.94 -4.00
C THR A 648 -11.12 13.02 -3.07
N ASN A 649 -10.22 13.86 -2.58
CA ASN A 649 -10.59 15.05 -1.81
C ASN A 649 -9.58 16.17 -2.00
N GLY A 650 -9.98 17.41 -1.62
CA GLY A 650 -9.11 18.57 -1.73
C GLY A 650 -8.82 19.02 -3.16
N GLY A 651 -8.20 20.19 -3.27
CA GLY A 651 -7.97 20.82 -4.56
C GLY A 651 -6.77 20.28 -5.31
N GLN A 652 -6.94 20.10 -6.61
CA GLN A 652 -5.87 19.74 -7.53
C GLN A 652 -5.55 20.95 -8.42
N GLY A 653 -4.26 21.25 -8.63
CA GLY A 653 -3.82 22.38 -9.46
C GLY A 653 -3.72 23.70 -8.69
N ASN A 654 -3.26 24.73 -9.39
CA ASN A 654 -2.97 26.04 -8.82
C ASN A 654 -4.20 26.99 -8.72
N GLY A 655 -5.39 26.50 -9.00
CA GLY A 655 -6.64 27.27 -8.95
C GLY A 655 -6.95 28.09 -10.20
N ASP A 656 -6.11 28.11 -11.23
CA ASP A 656 -6.35 28.81 -12.50
C ASP A 656 -6.77 27.87 -13.64
N GLY A 657 -6.86 26.54 -13.36
CA GLY A 657 -7.21 25.53 -14.35
C GLY A 657 -6.09 25.17 -15.33
N SER A 658 -4.89 25.69 -15.16
CA SER A 658 -3.74 25.37 -16.02
C SER A 658 -3.16 23.97 -15.74
N THR A 659 -3.47 23.41 -14.59
CA THR A 659 -3.06 22.07 -14.19
C THR A 659 -4.30 21.27 -13.82
N THR A 660 -4.48 20.10 -14.43
CA THR A 660 -5.57 19.17 -14.13
C THR A 660 -5.01 17.80 -13.78
N SER A 661 -5.73 17.10 -12.92
CA SER A 661 -5.47 15.69 -12.60
C SER A 661 -6.39 14.79 -13.42
N VAL A 662 -6.01 13.55 -13.66
CA VAL A 662 -6.75 12.63 -14.53
C VAL A 662 -7.13 11.37 -13.78
N LEU A 663 -8.40 10.93 -13.93
CA LEU A 663 -8.92 9.68 -13.45
C LEU A 663 -9.54 8.95 -14.64
N ALA A 664 -8.82 7.98 -15.22
CA ALA A 664 -9.22 7.41 -16.50
C ALA A 664 -8.79 5.95 -16.70
N GLY A 665 -9.55 5.20 -17.47
CA GLY A 665 -9.22 3.83 -17.86
C GLY A 665 -9.36 2.81 -16.75
N ASN A 666 -9.91 3.16 -15.57
CA ASN A 666 -9.98 2.26 -14.45
C ASN A 666 -11.20 1.34 -14.56
N LEU A 667 -11.02 0.10 -14.13
CA LEU A 667 -12.10 -0.84 -13.84
C LEU A 667 -12.38 -0.77 -12.33
N VAL A 668 -13.64 -0.47 -11.98
CA VAL A 668 -14.06 -0.33 -10.58
C VAL A 668 -15.25 -1.25 -10.32
N GLU A 669 -15.05 -2.19 -9.42
CA GLU A 669 -16.03 -3.23 -9.11
C GLU A 669 -16.27 -3.33 -7.61
N VAL A 670 -17.39 -3.85 -7.25
CA VAL A 670 -17.82 -4.20 -5.89
C VAL A 670 -17.25 -3.33 -4.76
N GLY A 671 -18.02 -2.35 -4.33
CA GLY A 671 -17.82 -1.71 -3.04
C GLY A 671 -18.88 -2.23 -2.06
N ASN A 672 -18.52 -3.09 -1.13
CA ASN A 672 -19.50 -3.83 -0.32
C ASN A 672 -20.38 -2.94 0.55
N HIS A 673 -19.84 -1.90 1.16
CA HIS A 673 -20.57 -0.98 2.04
C HIS A 673 -20.60 0.47 1.53
N THR A 674 -20.13 0.71 0.31
CA THR A 674 -20.12 2.07 -0.25
C THR A 674 -21.48 2.50 -0.79
N ASN A 675 -21.70 3.81 -0.79
CA ASN A 675 -22.80 4.45 -1.49
C ASN A 675 -22.38 4.99 -2.87
N VAL A 676 -21.08 5.08 -3.14
CA VAL A 676 -20.53 5.75 -4.32
C VAL A 676 -19.28 5.02 -4.79
N MET A 677 -19.18 4.71 -6.07
CA MET A 677 -18.02 4.03 -6.65
C MET A 677 -16.85 4.99 -6.94
N LEU A 678 -17.10 6.07 -7.66
CA LEU A 678 -16.13 7.17 -7.82
C LEU A 678 -16.56 8.32 -6.89
N TYR A 679 -15.92 8.41 -5.74
CA TYR A 679 -16.28 9.38 -4.71
C TYR A 679 -15.37 10.61 -4.79
N GLN A 680 -15.85 11.66 -5.46
CA GLN A 680 -15.17 12.96 -5.46
C GLN A 680 -15.73 13.79 -4.33
N ASP A 681 -15.04 13.78 -3.20
CA ASP A 681 -15.49 14.39 -1.96
C ASP A 681 -15.06 15.87 -1.83
N GLU A 682 -15.32 16.46 -0.69
CA GLU A 682 -15.23 17.90 -0.46
C GLU A 682 -13.91 18.53 -0.88
N GLY A 683 -14.00 19.66 -1.58
CA GLY A 683 -12.88 20.37 -2.14
C GLY A 683 -12.25 19.71 -3.37
N SER A 684 -12.70 18.52 -3.81
CA SER A 684 -12.22 17.95 -5.07
C SER A 684 -12.43 18.92 -6.22
N SER A 685 -11.37 19.20 -6.98
CA SER A 685 -11.43 20.15 -8.10
C SER A 685 -10.35 19.87 -9.14
N TYR A 686 -10.58 20.33 -10.36
CA TYR A 686 -9.67 20.20 -11.51
C TYR A 686 -9.34 18.73 -11.85
N TRP A 687 -10.32 17.85 -11.74
CA TRP A 687 -10.24 16.48 -12.25
C TRP A 687 -10.84 16.36 -13.63
N ASN A 688 -10.19 15.56 -14.49
CA ASN A 688 -10.76 15.05 -15.74
C ASN A 688 -11.02 13.56 -15.54
N THR A 689 -12.31 13.18 -15.45
CA THR A 689 -12.77 11.83 -15.10
C THR A 689 -13.43 11.21 -16.31
N HIS A 690 -12.76 10.26 -16.98
CA HIS A 690 -13.24 9.72 -18.24
C HIS A 690 -12.78 8.29 -18.51
N ASP A 691 -13.43 7.61 -19.45
CA ASP A 691 -13.08 6.27 -19.91
C ASP A 691 -12.93 5.24 -18.77
N ASN A 692 -13.70 5.36 -17.68
CA ASN A 692 -13.74 4.38 -16.60
C ASN A 692 -14.92 3.42 -16.81
N VAL A 693 -14.76 2.17 -16.40
CA VAL A 693 -15.83 1.16 -16.32
C VAL A 693 -16.16 0.93 -14.86
N ILE A 694 -17.42 1.19 -14.49
CA ILE A 694 -17.94 1.03 -13.13
C ILE A 694 -19.05 0.00 -13.17
N ARG A 695 -18.86 -1.13 -12.50
CA ARG A 695 -19.83 -2.24 -12.52
C ARG A 695 -20.05 -2.82 -11.12
N ILE A 696 -21.17 -3.56 -10.98
CA ILE A 696 -21.66 -4.09 -9.71
C ILE A 696 -21.87 -2.96 -8.69
N ASN A 697 -22.60 -1.92 -9.13
CA ASN A 697 -22.75 -0.67 -8.39
C ASN A 697 -23.94 -0.74 -7.43
N PRO A 698 -23.73 -0.59 -6.13
CA PRO A 698 -24.83 -0.67 -5.16
C PRO A 698 -25.76 0.56 -5.19
N LEU A 699 -25.27 1.77 -5.47
CA LEU A 699 -26.11 2.98 -5.44
C LEU A 699 -25.72 4.03 -6.50
N TYR A 700 -24.58 4.72 -6.36
CA TYR A 700 -24.14 5.79 -7.28
C TYR A 700 -22.81 5.42 -7.96
N TRP A 701 -22.74 5.52 -9.30
CA TRP A 701 -21.49 5.30 -10.01
C TRP A 701 -20.47 6.43 -9.79
N ILE A 702 -20.95 7.67 -9.53
CA ILE A 702 -20.15 8.83 -9.15
C ILE A 702 -20.91 9.71 -8.17
N GLY A 703 -20.22 10.31 -7.20
CA GLY A 703 -20.81 11.20 -6.21
C GLY A 703 -20.00 12.44 -5.92
N MET A 704 -20.71 13.57 -5.95
CA MET A 704 -20.25 14.90 -5.53
C MET A 704 -21.35 15.51 -4.67
N TRP A 705 -21.11 15.58 -3.35
CA TRP A 705 -22.18 15.87 -2.38
C TRP A 705 -22.38 17.35 -2.09
N THR A 706 -21.36 18.19 -2.25
CA THR A 706 -21.36 19.59 -1.79
C THR A 706 -20.92 20.56 -2.90
N PRO A 707 -21.31 21.84 -2.82
CA PRO A 707 -20.87 22.88 -3.75
C PRO A 707 -19.38 23.22 -3.66
N THR A 708 -18.66 22.74 -2.63
CA THR A 708 -17.20 22.92 -2.50
C THR A 708 -16.41 22.06 -3.50
N ILE A 709 -17.06 21.11 -4.12
CA ILE A 709 -16.54 20.29 -5.23
C ILE A 709 -16.77 21.08 -6.51
N HIS A 710 -15.72 21.36 -7.29
CA HIS A 710 -15.88 22.27 -8.42
C HIS A 710 -14.87 22.06 -9.55
N ASP A 711 -15.18 22.63 -10.72
CA ASP A 711 -14.30 22.64 -11.90
C ASP A 711 -13.84 21.23 -12.31
N ILE A 712 -14.77 20.28 -12.39
CA ILE A 712 -14.52 18.89 -12.77
C ILE A 712 -15.18 18.62 -14.12
N ASN A 713 -14.45 17.89 -14.99
CA ASN A 713 -14.94 17.43 -16.27
C ASN A 713 -15.15 15.91 -16.23
N ILE A 714 -16.40 15.46 -16.52
CA ILE A 714 -16.81 14.06 -16.46
C ILE A 714 -17.41 13.69 -17.81
N HIS A 715 -16.82 12.70 -18.50
CA HIS A 715 -17.27 12.28 -19.82
C HIS A 715 -16.83 10.86 -20.17
N ASP A 716 -17.47 10.24 -21.15
CA ASP A 716 -17.11 8.95 -21.76
C ASP A 716 -16.89 7.78 -20.78
N ASN A 717 -17.56 7.78 -19.63
CA ASN A 717 -17.55 6.70 -18.67
C ASN A 717 -18.65 5.67 -18.99
N TYR A 718 -18.51 4.45 -18.48
CA TYR A 718 -19.44 3.34 -18.63
C TYR A 718 -19.89 2.86 -17.25
N SER A 719 -21.20 2.56 -17.08
CA SER A 719 -21.71 2.05 -15.80
C SER A 719 -22.90 1.13 -16.03
N ASP A 720 -23.12 0.20 -15.12
CA ASP A 720 -24.32 -0.63 -15.02
C ASP A 720 -25.45 0.06 -14.23
N SER A 721 -25.17 1.22 -13.59
CA SER A 721 -26.14 2.01 -12.84
C SER A 721 -26.41 3.37 -13.49
N THR A 722 -27.68 3.78 -13.52
CA THR A 722 -28.10 5.12 -13.94
C THR A 722 -27.90 6.18 -12.87
N ASN A 723 -27.61 5.79 -11.63
CA ASN A 723 -27.65 6.67 -10.48
C ASN A 723 -26.33 7.43 -10.32
N TYR A 724 -26.43 8.71 -10.09
CA TYR A 724 -25.32 9.59 -9.76
C TYR A 724 -25.75 10.68 -8.78
N LYS A 725 -24.80 11.27 -8.09
CA LYS A 725 -25.02 12.45 -7.25
C LYS A 725 -24.14 13.59 -7.74
N ASN A 726 -24.74 14.70 -8.16
CA ASN A 726 -24.00 15.91 -8.54
C ASN A 726 -24.60 17.13 -7.85
N SER A 727 -23.93 17.61 -6.81
CA SER A 727 -24.21 18.88 -6.13
C SER A 727 -23.04 19.87 -6.27
N GLY A 728 -22.01 19.53 -7.08
CA GLY A 728 -20.85 20.36 -7.32
C GLY A 728 -21.14 21.63 -8.12
N THR A 729 -20.17 22.54 -8.18
CA THR A 729 -20.23 23.80 -8.87
C THR A 729 -19.34 23.76 -10.09
N ASN A 730 -19.80 24.32 -11.25
CA ASN A 730 -19.04 24.34 -12.49
C ASN A 730 -18.56 22.94 -12.95
N ILE A 731 -19.46 21.95 -12.87
CA ILE A 731 -19.19 20.59 -13.29
C ILE A 731 -19.63 20.43 -14.74
N THR A 732 -18.70 20.08 -15.62
CA THR A 732 -19.06 19.56 -16.95
C THR A 732 -19.39 18.09 -16.80
N PHE A 733 -20.66 17.75 -16.97
CA PHE A 733 -21.16 16.42 -16.65
C PHE A 733 -21.84 15.79 -17.86
N ASN A 734 -21.23 14.73 -18.39
CA ASN A 734 -21.85 13.82 -19.34
C ASN A 734 -22.16 12.50 -18.61
N GLN A 735 -23.43 12.08 -18.68
CA GLN A 735 -23.86 10.83 -18.09
C GLN A 735 -23.06 9.65 -18.67
N ALA A 736 -22.71 8.69 -17.84
CA ALA A 736 -22.08 7.46 -18.29
C ALA A 736 -22.93 6.71 -19.33
N THR A 737 -22.31 6.00 -20.24
CA THR A 737 -22.97 5.03 -21.10
C THR A 737 -23.47 3.88 -20.23
N ILE A 738 -24.80 3.72 -20.14
CA ILE A 738 -25.42 2.72 -19.26
C ILE A 738 -25.48 1.39 -19.98
N VAL A 739 -24.90 0.37 -19.35
CA VAL A 739 -24.84 -1.02 -19.84
C VAL A 739 -25.67 -1.91 -18.93
N SER A 740 -26.72 -2.52 -19.47
CA SER A 740 -27.54 -3.47 -18.72
C SER A 740 -27.31 -4.89 -19.23
N GLY A 741 -27.21 -5.86 -18.29
CA GLY A 741 -27.09 -7.27 -18.63
C GLY A 741 -25.70 -7.70 -19.09
N GLY A 742 -24.64 -6.95 -18.77
CA GLY A 742 -23.25 -7.35 -18.96
C GLY A 742 -22.70 -7.31 -20.39
N ALA A 743 -23.46 -6.84 -21.37
CA ALA A 743 -23.00 -6.70 -22.75
C ALA A 743 -22.23 -5.37 -22.97
N TRP A 744 -21.04 -5.29 -22.46
CA TRP A 744 -20.19 -4.10 -22.53
C TRP A 744 -19.81 -3.76 -23.99
N PRO A 745 -19.86 -2.49 -24.43
CA PRO A 745 -19.35 -2.05 -25.74
C PRO A 745 -17.84 -2.35 -25.87
N SER A 746 -17.35 -2.50 -27.12
CA SER A 746 -15.94 -2.81 -27.35
C SER A 746 -14.98 -1.85 -26.67
N ALA A 747 -15.26 -0.56 -26.64
CA ALA A 747 -14.42 0.43 -25.95
C ALA A 747 -14.37 0.18 -24.43
N ALA A 748 -15.48 -0.24 -23.82
CA ALA A 748 -15.47 -0.63 -22.39
C ALA A 748 -14.73 -1.96 -22.18
N GLN A 749 -14.85 -2.92 -23.12
CA GLN A 749 -14.09 -4.17 -23.07
C GLN A 749 -12.58 -3.92 -23.18
N ASP A 750 -12.16 -2.96 -24.01
CA ASP A 750 -10.75 -2.57 -24.13
C ASP A 750 -10.22 -1.97 -22.80
N ILE A 751 -11.05 -1.20 -22.07
CA ILE A 751 -10.72 -0.67 -20.75
C ILE A 751 -10.60 -1.81 -19.72
N ILE A 752 -11.58 -2.70 -19.69
CA ILE A 752 -11.58 -3.87 -18.80
C ILE A 752 -10.31 -4.71 -19.00
N ALA A 753 -9.94 -4.94 -20.25
CA ALA A 753 -8.76 -5.74 -20.58
C ALA A 753 -7.41 -5.03 -20.29
N ALA A 754 -7.42 -3.70 -20.18
CA ALA A 754 -6.23 -2.91 -19.91
C ALA A 754 -6.07 -2.53 -18.42
N ALA A 755 -7.09 -2.74 -17.60
CA ALA A 755 -7.08 -2.40 -16.18
C ALA A 755 -6.32 -3.49 -15.38
N GLY A 756 -5.61 -3.05 -14.33
CA GLY A 756 -4.75 -3.92 -13.52
C GLY A 756 -3.36 -4.12 -14.12
N PRO A 757 -2.52 -4.98 -13.51
CA PRO A 757 -1.18 -5.28 -13.97
C PRO A 757 -1.17 -5.86 -15.39
N ASP A 758 -0.14 -5.56 -16.16
CA ASP A 758 0.01 -6.13 -17.49
C ASP A 758 0.49 -7.59 -17.43
N ALA A 759 0.40 -8.30 -18.55
CA ALA A 759 0.73 -9.71 -18.62
C ALA A 759 2.20 -10.07 -18.24
N ALA A 760 3.10 -9.08 -18.17
CA ALA A 760 4.47 -9.31 -17.69
C ALA A 760 4.56 -9.31 -16.15
N HIS A 761 3.58 -8.75 -15.48
CA HIS A 761 3.51 -8.65 -14.02
C HIS A 761 2.45 -9.56 -13.42
N GLU A 762 1.53 -10.10 -14.23
CA GLU A 762 0.58 -11.10 -13.77
C GLU A 762 1.28 -12.44 -13.47
N PRO A 763 1.02 -13.08 -12.32
CA PRO A 763 1.49 -14.45 -12.09
C PRO A 763 0.83 -15.40 -13.09
N LEU A 764 1.53 -16.50 -13.45
CA LEU A 764 0.85 -17.61 -14.10
C LEU A 764 -0.21 -18.15 -13.15
N THR A 765 -1.44 -18.33 -13.59
CA THR A 765 -2.48 -18.78 -12.70
C THR A 765 -3.07 -20.12 -13.16
N GLY A 766 -3.28 -21.01 -12.19
CA GLY A 766 -4.18 -22.16 -12.28
C GLY A 766 -5.48 -21.92 -11.50
N TRP A 767 -5.69 -20.72 -10.95
CA TRP A 767 -6.86 -20.35 -10.18
C TRP A 767 -7.60 -19.19 -10.84
N SER A 768 -8.92 -19.29 -10.89
CA SER A 768 -9.83 -18.18 -11.22
C SER A 768 -10.77 -18.03 -10.04
N ASP A 769 -10.61 -16.98 -9.29
CA ASP A 769 -11.42 -16.68 -8.12
C ASP A 769 -12.87 -16.35 -8.48
N ASP A 770 -13.75 -16.34 -7.50
CA ASP A 770 -15.16 -16.09 -7.75
C ASP A 770 -15.45 -14.69 -8.31
N ASP A 771 -14.57 -13.73 -8.12
CA ASP A 771 -14.66 -12.38 -8.69
C ASP A 771 -13.85 -12.19 -9.99
N ASP A 772 -13.11 -13.22 -10.45
CA ASP A 772 -12.35 -13.16 -11.70
C ASP A 772 -13.24 -12.72 -12.87
N THR A 773 -12.82 -11.69 -13.57
CA THR A 773 -13.54 -11.10 -14.71
C THR A 773 -13.76 -12.07 -15.86
N ALA A 774 -12.97 -13.15 -15.93
CA ALA A 774 -13.16 -14.25 -16.88
C ALA A 774 -14.38 -15.12 -16.55
N ILE A 775 -14.92 -15.04 -15.32
CA ILE A 775 -16.12 -15.77 -14.93
C ILE A 775 -17.36 -14.96 -15.33
N SER A 776 -18.20 -15.54 -16.13
CA SER A 776 -19.48 -14.94 -16.54
C SER A 776 -20.62 -15.48 -15.70
N TYR A 777 -21.29 -14.60 -14.97
CA TYR A 777 -22.46 -14.90 -14.17
C TYR A 777 -23.76 -14.58 -14.92
N THR A 778 -24.74 -15.48 -14.87
CA THR A 778 -26.07 -15.27 -15.43
C THR A 778 -27.13 -15.61 -14.39
N GLY A 779 -28.00 -14.65 -14.10
CA GLY A 779 -29.03 -14.74 -13.06
C GLY A 779 -28.81 -13.81 -11.88
N SER A 780 -29.21 -14.23 -10.68
CA SER A 780 -29.25 -13.39 -9.48
C SER A 780 -28.11 -13.76 -8.52
N TRP A 781 -26.87 -13.69 -9.00
CA TRP A 781 -25.69 -13.90 -8.18
C TRP A 781 -25.38 -12.69 -7.31
N THR A 782 -24.83 -12.94 -6.13
CA THR A 782 -24.42 -11.92 -5.16
C THR A 782 -23.05 -12.26 -4.65
N ALA A 783 -22.13 -11.30 -4.73
CA ALA A 783 -20.82 -11.39 -4.07
C ALA A 783 -20.99 -11.25 -2.55
N ASN A 784 -20.31 -12.07 -1.78
CA ASN A 784 -20.37 -12.10 -0.32
C ASN A 784 -18.95 -12.24 0.23
N GLY A 785 -18.37 -11.13 0.70
CA GLY A 785 -17.07 -11.08 1.37
C GLY A 785 -17.14 -11.09 2.89
N ASN A 786 -15.99 -11.13 3.54
CA ASN A 786 -15.83 -11.08 5.01
C ASN A 786 -16.62 -12.16 5.75
N ARG A 787 -16.65 -13.35 5.23
CA ARG A 787 -17.44 -14.44 5.76
C ARG A 787 -16.82 -15.12 6.98
N GLY A 788 -15.50 -15.07 7.12
CA GLY A 788 -14.75 -15.67 8.23
C GLY A 788 -14.92 -17.17 8.35
N VAL A 789 -15.16 -17.88 7.24
CA VAL A 789 -15.49 -19.32 7.23
C VAL A 789 -14.46 -20.16 6.49
N GLY A 790 -13.40 -19.55 5.96
CA GLY A 790 -12.28 -20.21 5.31
C GLY A 790 -12.44 -20.39 3.80
N ASP A 791 -13.24 -19.52 3.17
CA ASP A 791 -13.27 -19.39 1.70
C ASP A 791 -11.97 -18.73 1.22
N TYR A 792 -11.61 -18.89 -0.05
CA TYR A 792 -10.46 -18.20 -0.61
C TYR A 792 -10.72 -16.69 -0.57
N GLU A 793 -9.74 -15.94 -0.10
CA GLU A 793 -9.83 -14.48 0.09
C GLU A 793 -11.07 -14.02 0.90
N ASP A 794 -11.65 -14.96 1.67
CA ASP A 794 -12.81 -14.75 2.53
C ASP A 794 -14.07 -14.29 1.78
N ALA A 795 -14.17 -14.60 0.48
CA ALA A 795 -15.24 -14.18 -0.42
C ALA A 795 -15.85 -15.36 -1.20
N VAL A 796 -17.05 -15.20 -1.71
CA VAL A 796 -17.72 -16.13 -2.63
C VAL A 796 -18.81 -15.43 -3.43
N HIS A 797 -19.12 -15.92 -4.62
CA HIS A 797 -20.39 -15.64 -5.27
C HIS A 797 -21.45 -16.69 -4.94
N ALA A 798 -22.64 -16.25 -4.56
CA ALA A 798 -23.74 -17.14 -4.19
C ALA A 798 -25.06 -16.75 -4.86
N THR A 799 -25.92 -17.76 -5.12
CA THR A 799 -27.27 -17.54 -5.63
C THR A 799 -28.29 -18.43 -4.95
N GLN A 800 -29.53 -17.93 -4.84
CA GLN A 800 -30.69 -18.68 -4.36
C GLN A 800 -31.56 -19.22 -5.50
N THR A 801 -31.37 -18.76 -6.72
CA THR A 801 -32.27 -19.00 -7.85
C THR A 801 -31.84 -20.24 -8.64
N ASN A 802 -32.71 -21.24 -8.75
CA ASN A 802 -32.43 -22.41 -9.59
C ASN A 802 -32.41 -22.04 -11.08
N GLY A 803 -31.38 -22.50 -11.78
CA GLY A 803 -31.11 -22.18 -13.17
C GLY A 803 -30.06 -21.11 -13.38
N ASP A 804 -29.68 -20.37 -12.36
CA ASP A 804 -28.57 -19.43 -12.43
C ASP A 804 -27.26 -20.16 -12.72
N THR A 805 -26.37 -19.48 -13.47
CA THR A 805 -25.15 -20.11 -13.97
C THR A 805 -23.93 -19.24 -13.72
N ALA A 806 -22.78 -19.89 -13.47
CA ALA A 806 -21.45 -19.30 -13.56
C ALA A 806 -20.65 -20.07 -14.61
N SER A 807 -19.92 -19.39 -15.47
CA SER A 807 -19.18 -20.02 -16.59
C SER A 807 -17.81 -19.42 -16.75
N LEU A 808 -16.80 -20.27 -16.94
CA LEU A 808 -15.41 -19.89 -17.24
C LEU A 808 -14.98 -20.53 -18.55
N THR A 809 -14.33 -19.76 -19.44
CA THR A 809 -13.57 -20.28 -20.58
C THR A 809 -12.08 -20.24 -20.23
N PHE A 810 -11.41 -21.38 -20.31
CA PHE A 810 -10.02 -21.53 -19.88
C PHE A 810 -9.18 -22.28 -20.93
N THR A 811 -7.87 -22.08 -20.90
CA THR A 811 -6.90 -22.85 -21.68
C THR A 811 -6.16 -23.80 -20.75
N GLY A 812 -6.34 -25.11 -20.93
CA GLY A 812 -5.75 -26.08 -20.01
C GLY A 812 -6.03 -27.54 -20.37
N THR A 813 -5.69 -28.43 -19.46
CA THR A 813 -5.88 -29.89 -19.58
C THR A 813 -6.78 -30.47 -18.50
N GLY A 814 -7.30 -29.64 -17.61
CA GLY A 814 -8.20 -30.05 -16.54
C GLY A 814 -8.79 -28.84 -15.82
N VAL A 815 -9.87 -29.07 -15.07
CA VAL A 815 -10.52 -28.04 -14.26
C VAL A 815 -11.25 -28.68 -13.07
N SER A 816 -11.20 -28.03 -11.92
CA SER A 816 -12.01 -28.30 -10.73
C SER A 816 -12.96 -27.15 -10.47
N VAL A 817 -14.13 -27.42 -9.91
CA VAL A 817 -15.08 -26.44 -9.38
C VAL A 817 -14.93 -26.44 -7.87
N ILE A 818 -14.62 -25.31 -7.31
CA ILE A 818 -14.45 -25.13 -5.87
C ILE A 818 -15.63 -24.30 -5.34
N GLY A 819 -16.14 -24.66 -4.19
CA GLY A 819 -17.26 -23.96 -3.57
C GLY A 819 -17.54 -24.49 -2.17
N GLU A 820 -18.70 -24.12 -1.62
CA GLU A 820 -19.08 -24.50 -0.27
C GLU A 820 -19.97 -25.75 -0.27
N LYS A 821 -19.77 -26.63 0.73
CA LYS A 821 -20.75 -27.63 1.13
C LYS A 821 -21.32 -27.29 2.50
N ASN A 822 -22.67 -27.31 2.64
CA ASN A 822 -23.32 -26.93 3.89
C ASN A 822 -24.77 -27.50 3.94
N THR A 823 -25.44 -27.34 5.09
CA THR A 823 -26.81 -27.83 5.33
C THR A 823 -27.88 -27.13 4.48
N ASP A 824 -27.63 -25.95 3.98
CA ASP A 824 -28.53 -25.13 3.15
C ASP A 824 -28.21 -25.18 1.65
N GLN A 825 -27.13 -25.86 1.26
CA GLN A 825 -26.76 -26.13 -0.13
C GLN A 825 -27.58 -27.29 -0.71
N GLY A 826 -27.47 -27.49 -2.01
CA GLY A 826 -28.23 -28.54 -2.70
C GLY A 826 -27.49 -29.16 -3.88
N GLN A 827 -28.20 -29.40 -4.98
CA GLN A 827 -27.58 -29.94 -6.17
C GLN A 827 -27.20 -28.86 -7.16
N VAL A 828 -26.02 -29.03 -7.75
CA VAL A 828 -25.51 -28.25 -8.87
C VAL A 828 -25.23 -29.19 -10.06
N GLU A 829 -25.40 -28.70 -11.28
CA GLU A 829 -25.07 -29.45 -12.50
C GLU A 829 -23.87 -28.83 -13.18
N ILE A 830 -22.86 -29.62 -13.51
CA ILE A 830 -21.63 -29.16 -14.13
C ILE A 830 -21.64 -29.56 -15.62
N PHE A 831 -21.24 -28.60 -16.46
CA PHE A 831 -21.02 -28.86 -17.89
C PHE A 831 -19.56 -28.56 -18.24
N VAL A 832 -18.98 -29.40 -19.11
CA VAL A 832 -17.67 -29.11 -19.73
C VAL A 832 -17.89 -29.21 -21.25
N ASP A 833 -17.51 -28.17 -21.97
CA ASP A 833 -17.71 -27.98 -23.41
C ASP A 833 -19.17 -28.27 -23.82
N GLY A 834 -20.10 -27.71 -23.05
CA GLY A 834 -21.54 -27.86 -23.25
C GLY A 834 -22.09 -29.26 -22.96
N THR A 835 -21.26 -30.24 -22.53
CA THR A 835 -21.67 -31.58 -22.17
C THR A 835 -21.87 -31.72 -20.68
N SER A 836 -23.08 -32.09 -20.22
CA SER A 836 -23.36 -32.31 -18.79
C SER A 836 -22.47 -33.43 -18.24
N LYS A 837 -21.85 -33.16 -17.12
CA LYS A 837 -21.05 -34.14 -16.32
C LYS A 837 -21.90 -34.75 -15.19
N GLY A 838 -23.11 -34.27 -15.01
CA GLY A 838 -24.05 -34.75 -14.01
C GLY A 838 -24.39 -33.79 -12.92
N LEU A 839 -25.18 -34.26 -11.96
CA LEU A 839 -25.57 -33.50 -10.75
C LEU A 839 -24.63 -33.85 -9.61
N PHE A 840 -24.16 -32.82 -8.92
CA PHE A 840 -23.28 -32.94 -7.76
C PHE A 840 -23.98 -32.39 -6.53
N ASP A 841 -23.92 -33.12 -5.42
CA ASP A 841 -24.56 -32.77 -4.17
C ASP A 841 -23.58 -31.93 -3.32
N THR A 842 -23.96 -30.71 -3.04
CA THR A 842 -23.21 -29.78 -2.19
C THR A 842 -23.80 -29.71 -0.78
N SER A 843 -24.78 -30.52 -0.43
CA SER A 843 -25.29 -30.61 0.96
C SER A 843 -24.29 -31.32 1.88
N ALA A 844 -24.12 -30.82 3.09
CA ALA A 844 -23.30 -31.42 4.12
C ALA A 844 -23.85 -31.10 5.53
N THR A 845 -23.59 -31.96 6.52
CA THR A 845 -24.05 -31.72 7.90
C THR A 845 -23.32 -30.61 8.62
N THR A 846 -22.13 -30.24 8.14
CA THR A 846 -21.29 -29.13 8.64
C THR A 846 -20.74 -28.37 7.43
N ARG A 847 -20.55 -27.08 7.59
CA ARG A 847 -19.95 -26.22 6.55
C ARG A 847 -18.54 -26.71 6.21
N GLN A 848 -18.23 -26.76 4.93
CA GLN A 848 -16.94 -27.05 4.33
C GLN A 848 -16.68 -25.99 3.28
N ALA A 849 -15.82 -25.04 3.59
CA ALA A 849 -15.31 -24.06 2.62
C ALA A 849 -14.29 -24.71 1.68
N GLN A 850 -14.03 -24.10 0.55
CA GLN A 850 -13.09 -24.57 -0.48
C GLN A 850 -13.25 -26.06 -0.84
N ALA A 851 -14.48 -26.54 -0.82
CA ALA A 851 -14.76 -27.95 -1.13
C ALA A 851 -14.72 -28.20 -2.64
N VAL A 852 -13.95 -29.20 -3.08
CA VAL A 852 -13.99 -29.65 -4.47
C VAL A 852 -15.38 -30.27 -4.75
N ILE A 853 -16.16 -29.59 -5.58
CA ILE A 853 -17.49 -30.03 -6.00
C ILE A 853 -17.39 -30.99 -7.20
N TYR A 854 -16.52 -30.62 -8.16
CA TYR A 854 -16.25 -31.39 -9.37
C TYR A 854 -14.79 -31.25 -9.77
N SER A 855 -14.21 -32.26 -10.37
CA SER A 855 -12.87 -32.19 -10.96
C SER A 855 -12.78 -33.08 -12.18
N THR A 856 -12.08 -32.62 -13.21
CA THR A 856 -11.73 -33.43 -14.38
C THR A 856 -10.31 -33.12 -14.83
N SER A 857 -9.64 -34.11 -15.42
CA SER A 857 -8.29 -34.00 -15.97
C SER A 857 -8.22 -34.77 -17.30
N GLY A 858 -7.15 -34.60 -18.07
CA GLY A 858 -6.93 -35.28 -19.34
C GLY A 858 -7.75 -34.70 -20.50
N LEU A 859 -8.20 -33.47 -20.39
CA LEU A 859 -8.69 -32.71 -21.53
C LEU A 859 -7.54 -32.49 -22.53
N SER A 860 -7.86 -32.30 -23.82
CA SER A 860 -6.84 -31.87 -24.79
C SER A 860 -6.24 -30.52 -24.35
N ALA A 861 -4.95 -30.30 -24.55
CA ALA A 861 -4.40 -28.97 -24.34
C ALA A 861 -5.07 -28.00 -25.33
N GLY A 862 -5.81 -27.01 -24.80
CA GLY A 862 -6.58 -26.09 -25.62
C GLY A 862 -7.66 -25.35 -24.84
N SER A 863 -8.48 -24.58 -25.55
CA SER A 863 -9.59 -23.81 -24.96
C SER A 863 -10.77 -24.72 -24.64
N HIS A 864 -11.27 -24.63 -23.43
CA HIS A 864 -12.44 -25.37 -22.91
C HIS A 864 -13.34 -24.40 -22.15
N THR A 865 -14.61 -24.80 -21.96
CA THR A 865 -15.59 -24.05 -21.17
C THR A 865 -16.13 -24.94 -20.06
N ILE A 866 -16.10 -24.46 -18.81
CA ILE A 866 -16.81 -25.05 -17.67
C ILE A 866 -18.01 -24.19 -17.31
N GLN A 867 -19.12 -24.82 -16.91
CA GLN A 867 -20.31 -24.13 -16.43
C GLN A 867 -20.85 -24.82 -15.18
N PHE A 868 -21.12 -24.03 -14.17
CA PHE A 868 -21.77 -24.39 -12.91
C PHE A 868 -23.21 -23.89 -12.93
N VAL A 869 -24.19 -24.74 -12.66
CA VAL A 869 -25.61 -24.41 -12.73
C VAL A 869 -26.33 -24.85 -11.46
N LYS A 870 -26.97 -23.94 -10.74
CA LYS A 870 -27.76 -24.26 -9.55
C LYS A 870 -29.02 -25.05 -9.93
N ARG A 871 -29.29 -26.17 -9.23
CA ARG A 871 -30.47 -27.03 -9.49
C ARG A 871 -31.39 -27.15 -8.29
N SER A 872 -30.90 -27.18 -7.05
CA SER A 872 -31.72 -27.28 -5.85
C SER A 872 -31.01 -26.69 -4.63
N GLY A 873 -31.64 -26.78 -3.44
CA GLY A 873 -31.17 -26.20 -2.19
C GLY A 873 -31.53 -24.73 -2.04
N SER A 874 -31.29 -24.15 -0.85
CA SER A 874 -31.51 -22.72 -0.63
C SER A 874 -30.44 -21.91 -1.34
N TRP A 875 -29.18 -22.33 -1.25
CA TRP A 875 -28.03 -21.68 -1.84
C TRP A 875 -27.26 -22.57 -2.81
N ALA A 876 -26.53 -21.98 -3.70
CA ALA A 876 -25.34 -22.54 -4.37
C ALA A 876 -24.26 -21.48 -4.33
N THR A 877 -23.05 -21.90 -3.92
CA THR A 877 -21.93 -21.01 -3.63
C THR A 877 -20.74 -21.45 -4.47
N LEU A 878 -20.16 -20.54 -5.22
CA LEU A 878 -18.93 -20.70 -5.98
C LEU A 878 -17.84 -19.90 -5.28
N ASP A 879 -16.72 -20.57 -4.98
CA ASP A 879 -15.50 -19.97 -4.44
C ASP A 879 -14.49 -19.70 -5.59
N GLY A 880 -14.49 -20.55 -6.62
CA GLY A 880 -13.69 -20.34 -7.81
C GLY A 880 -13.53 -21.59 -8.66
N PHE A 881 -12.66 -21.50 -9.68
CA PHE A 881 -12.28 -22.62 -10.55
C PHE A 881 -10.76 -22.83 -10.48
N GLU A 882 -10.34 -24.07 -10.15
CA GLU A 882 -8.94 -24.48 -10.25
C GLU A 882 -8.71 -25.09 -11.62
N VAL A 883 -7.89 -24.47 -12.46
CA VAL A 883 -7.58 -24.90 -13.83
C VAL A 883 -6.20 -25.51 -13.87
N THR A 884 -6.02 -26.66 -14.55
CA THR A 884 -4.68 -27.08 -14.95
C THR A 884 -4.29 -26.32 -16.21
N GLY A 885 -3.82 -25.09 -15.99
CA GLY A 885 -3.40 -24.16 -17.03
C GLY A 885 -2.17 -24.64 -17.79
N VAL A 886 -2.03 -24.26 -19.05
CA VAL A 886 -0.86 -24.53 -19.88
C VAL A 886 -0.28 -23.21 -20.37
N HIS A 887 0.94 -22.91 -19.97
CA HIS A 887 1.63 -21.65 -20.26
C HIS A 887 2.88 -21.92 -21.08
N ASN A 888 2.94 -21.38 -22.30
CA ASN A 888 4.08 -21.55 -23.21
C ASN A 888 5.33 -20.88 -22.66
N ASP A 889 6.51 -21.34 -23.10
CA ASP A 889 7.81 -20.77 -22.78
C ASP A 889 7.96 -19.30 -23.16
N THR A 890 7.13 -18.79 -24.07
CA THR A 890 7.07 -17.38 -24.49
C THR A 890 6.13 -16.52 -23.64
N ASN A 891 5.48 -17.08 -22.62
CA ASN A 891 4.62 -16.28 -21.75
C ASN A 891 5.42 -15.18 -21.04
N SER A 892 4.89 -13.94 -21.04
CA SER A 892 5.55 -12.75 -20.50
C SER A 892 5.85 -12.82 -19.00
N SER A 893 5.09 -13.61 -18.23
CA SER A 893 5.29 -13.84 -16.79
C SER A 893 6.45 -14.81 -16.48
N ILE A 894 7.14 -15.33 -17.51
CA ILE A 894 8.29 -16.22 -17.35
C ILE A 894 9.56 -15.37 -17.52
N THR A 895 10.36 -15.29 -16.48
CA THR A 895 11.60 -14.49 -16.47
C THR A 895 12.83 -15.39 -16.70
N TYR A 896 13.58 -15.10 -17.74
CA TYR A 896 14.84 -15.77 -18.08
C TYR A 896 16.03 -14.92 -17.63
N THR A 897 16.87 -15.46 -16.74
CA THR A 897 18.06 -14.79 -16.19
C THR A 897 19.32 -15.46 -16.66
N GLY A 898 20.22 -14.69 -17.28
CA GLY A 898 21.50 -15.16 -17.85
C GLY A 898 21.63 -14.78 -19.32
N ALA A 899 22.88 -14.60 -19.78
CA ALA A 899 23.16 -14.08 -21.13
C ALA A 899 23.05 -15.14 -22.25
N SER A 900 22.92 -16.42 -21.88
CA SER A 900 22.98 -17.51 -22.85
C SER A 900 21.62 -18.03 -23.30
N TRP A 901 20.53 -17.52 -22.77
CA TRP A 901 19.18 -17.90 -23.20
C TRP A 901 18.94 -17.50 -24.65
N ARG A 902 18.32 -18.42 -25.41
CA ARG A 902 17.92 -18.22 -26.81
C ARG A 902 16.56 -18.84 -27.05
N TYR A 903 15.74 -18.14 -27.82
CA TYR A 903 14.46 -18.63 -28.32
C TYR A 903 14.63 -19.37 -29.64
N TYR A 904 13.97 -20.51 -29.78
CA TYR A 904 13.99 -21.35 -30.97
C TYR A 904 12.58 -21.72 -31.38
N ALA A 905 12.14 -21.28 -32.56
CA ALA A 905 10.83 -21.59 -33.13
C ALA A 905 10.94 -22.51 -34.36
N ASN A 906 9.81 -23.14 -34.75
CA ASN A 906 9.69 -24.03 -35.90
C ASN A 906 10.68 -25.22 -35.85
N ARG A 907 10.82 -25.81 -34.69
CA ARG A 907 11.82 -26.87 -34.43
C ARG A 907 11.42 -28.23 -35.05
N GLY A 908 10.10 -28.50 -35.17
CA GLY A 908 9.60 -29.77 -35.77
C GLY A 908 9.88 -31.00 -34.92
N PHE A 909 10.14 -30.87 -33.62
CA PHE A 909 10.46 -31.97 -32.69
C PHE A 909 9.26 -32.39 -31.84
N GLY A 910 8.11 -31.73 -31.98
CA GLY A 910 6.89 -32.01 -31.24
C GLY A 910 6.77 -31.25 -29.92
N ASP A 911 7.51 -30.16 -29.74
CA ASP A 911 7.39 -29.23 -28.66
C ASP A 911 6.03 -28.54 -28.70
N TYR A 912 5.57 -28.01 -27.56
CA TYR A 912 4.32 -27.25 -27.50
C TYR A 912 4.46 -25.97 -28.32
N GLN A 913 3.53 -25.69 -29.21
CA GLN A 913 3.57 -24.60 -30.20
C GLN A 913 4.80 -24.59 -31.13
N ASP A 914 5.59 -25.70 -31.13
CA ASP A 914 6.78 -25.89 -31.94
C ASP A 914 7.93 -24.90 -31.65
N ASP A 915 8.03 -24.44 -30.41
CA ASP A 915 9.03 -23.49 -29.92
C ASP A 915 9.57 -23.83 -28.52
N VAL A 916 10.69 -23.27 -28.15
CA VAL A 916 11.31 -23.40 -26.81
C VAL A 916 12.28 -22.28 -26.53
N HIS A 917 12.51 -21.98 -25.25
CA HIS A 917 13.71 -21.28 -24.79
C HIS A 917 14.76 -22.29 -24.33
N ALA A 918 16.04 -22.06 -24.68
CA ALA A 918 17.14 -22.92 -24.23
C ALA A 918 18.38 -22.11 -23.85
N THR A 919 19.15 -22.65 -22.87
CA THR A 919 20.45 -22.10 -22.45
C THR A 919 21.51 -23.19 -22.41
N THR A 920 22.76 -22.78 -22.62
CA THR A 920 23.93 -23.68 -22.50
C THR A 920 24.79 -23.39 -21.26
N ALA A 921 24.63 -22.26 -20.62
CA ALA A 921 25.45 -21.85 -19.48
C ALA A 921 24.92 -22.41 -18.15
N ASN A 922 25.79 -23.06 -17.39
CA ASN A 922 25.46 -23.43 -16.01
C ASN A 922 25.38 -22.15 -15.17
N GLY A 923 24.32 -22.06 -14.33
CA GLY A 923 24.00 -20.89 -13.54
C GLY A 923 22.90 -20.00 -14.17
N ASP A 924 22.64 -20.12 -15.48
CA ASP A 924 21.44 -19.48 -16.06
C ASP A 924 20.18 -20.11 -15.47
N SER A 925 19.16 -19.28 -15.22
CA SER A 925 17.93 -19.69 -14.56
C SER A 925 16.70 -19.16 -15.27
N VAL A 926 15.56 -19.82 -15.02
CA VAL A 926 14.23 -19.35 -15.34
C VAL A 926 13.41 -19.28 -14.06
N THR A 927 12.70 -18.19 -13.87
CA THR A 927 11.82 -17.95 -12.72
C THR A 927 10.39 -17.76 -13.20
N VAL A 928 9.46 -18.41 -12.51
CA VAL A 928 8.03 -18.37 -12.77
C VAL A 928 7.31 -18.08 -11.46
N THR A 929 6.55 -16.99 -11.42
CA THR A 929 5.60 -16.72 -10.34
C THR A 929 4.23 -17.26 -10.77
N PHE A 930 3.53 -17.95 -9.86
CA PHE A 930 2.22 -18.52 -10.16
C PHE A 930 1.29 -18.48 -8.96
N THR A 931 0.00 -18.37 -9.22
CA THR A 931 -1.08 -18.55 -8.22
C THR A 931 -1.75 -19.88 -8.44
N GLY A 932 -1.79 -20.72 -7.40
CA GLY A 932 -2.39 -22.05 -7.51
C GLY A 932 -1.89 -23.01 -6.43
N THR A 933 -2.24 -24.30 -6.58
CA THR A 933 -1.89 -25.38 -5.64
C THR A 933 -0.77 -26.28 -6.14
N GLY A 934 -0.19 -25.96 -7.31
CA GLY A 934 0.91 -26.75 -7.87
C GLY A 934 1.41 -26.27 -9.23
N ILE A 935 2.62 -26.69 -9.59
CA ILE A 935 3.25 -26.37 -10.88
C ILE A 935 4.05 -27.55 -11.43
N SER A 936 4.12 -27.65 -12.75
CA SER A 936 4.95 -28.62 -13.45
C SER A 936 5.79 -27.97 -14.55
N LEU A 937 7.05 -28.41 -14.71
CA LEU A 937 7.86 -28.15 -15.88
C LEU A 937 7.66 -29.29 -16.89
N VAL A 938 7.23 -28.94 -18.08
CA VAL A 938 7.18 -29.83 -19.24
C VAL A 938 8.22 -29.37 -20.25
N THR A 939 9.12 -30.26 -20.65
CA THR A 939 10.21 -29.94 -21.57
C THR A 939 10.60 -31.16 -22.42
N GLU A 940 11.63 -31.08 -23.24
CA GLU A 940 12.21 -32.25 -23.87
C GLU A 940 13.17 -32.96 -22.93
N THR A 941 13.32 -34.26 -23.09
CA THR A 941 14.44 -35.01 -22.53
C THR A 941 15.32 -35.52 -23.66
N ASN A 942 16.67 -35.45 -23.49
CA ASN A 942 17.61 -35.84 -24.52
C ASN A 942 18.98 -36.15 -23.92
N SER A 943 19.90 -36.70 -24.71
CA SER A 943 21.26 -37.09 -24.28
C SER A 943 22.17 -35.90 -24.00
N ASP A 944 21.86 -34.72 -24.51
CA ASP A 944 22.56 -33.44 -24.27
C ASP A 944 21.89 -32.57 -23.19
N GLU A 945 20.74 -32.97 -22.67
CA GLU A 945 20.13 -32.34 -21.49
C GLU A 945 20.82 -32.85 -20.21
N GLY A 946 20.58 -32.15 -19.09
CA GLY A 946 21.25 -32.48 -17.83
C GLY A 946 20.47 -32.16 -16.57
N THR A 947 21.20 -31.84 -15.53
CA THR A 947 20.66 -31.59 -14.21
C THR A 947 20.19 -30.13 -14.06
N ILE A 948 19.06 -29.99 -13.37
CA ILE A 948 18.38 -28.72 -13.06
C ILE A 948 18.23 -28.65 -11.55
N ALA A 949 18.77 -27.64 -10.93
CA ALA A 949 18.45 -27.33 -9.53
C ALA A 949 17.09 -26.64 -9.47
N VAL A 950 16.27 -27.04 -8.50
CA VAL A 950 14.90 -26.54 -8.31
C VAL A 950 14.81 -25.82 -6.97
N SER A 951 14.22 -24.63 -6.99
CA SER A 951 13.84 -23.89 -5.79
C SER A 951 12.35 -23.52 -5.89
N LEU A 952 11.61 -23.76 -4.83
CA LEU A 952 10.20 -23.38 -4.69
C LEU A 952 10.07 -22.49 -3.45
N ASP A 953 9.55 -21.28 -3.63
CA ASP A 953 9.42 -20.25 -2.60
C ASP A 953 10.73 -20.01 -1.84
N GLY A 954 11.85 -20.01 -2.58
CA GLY A 954 13.19 -19.86 -2.05
C GLY A 954 13.75 -21.12 -1.35
N ALA A 955 12.93 -22.15 -1.11
CA ALA A 955 13.40 -23.39 -0.52
C ALA A 955 13.93 -24.35 -1.59
N SER A 956 15.19 -24.83 -1.42
CA SER A 956 15.79 -25.79 -2.33
C SER A 956 15.02 -27.10 -2.32
N GLN A 957 14.63 -27.58 -3.51
CA GLN A 957 14.01 -28.88 -3.74
C GLN A 957 15.03 -29.88 -4.29
N SER A 958 14.62 -31.13 -4.42
CA SER A 958 15.44 -32.15 -5.10
C SER A 958 15.70 -31.74 -6.54
N SER A 959 16.96 -31.76 -6.99
CA SER A 959 17.32 -31.52 -8.39
C SER A 959 16.68 -32.56 -9.29
N VAL A 960 16.28 -32.15 -10.48
CA VAL A 960 15.77 -33.02 -11.52
C VAL A 960 16.77 -33.24 -12.65
N ASN A 961 16.61 -34.30 -13.43
CA ASN A 961 17.50 -34.62 -14.54
C ASN A 961 16.68 -34.84 -15.82
N ALA A 962 16.92 -34.00 -16.83
CA ALA A 962 16.27 -34.13 -18.15
C ALA A 962 17.07 -34.98 -19.14
N SER A 963 18.13 -35.64 -18.71
CA SER A 963 18.97 -36.51 -19.58
C SER A 963 18.22 -37.81 -19.94
N SER A 964 18.21 -38.15 -21.22
CA SER A 964 17.62 -39.39 -21.77
C SER A 964 18.48 -39.92 -22.92
N THR A 965 18.42 -41.21 -23.22
CA THR A 965 19.18 -41.82 -24.34
C THR A 965 18.70 -41.39 -25.74
N SER A 966 17.48 -40.84 -25.83
CA SER A 966 16.89 -40.30 -27.05
C SER A 966 15.97 -39.13 -26.75
N ARG A 967 15.84 -38.23 -27.73
CA ARG A 967 14.95 -37.08 -27.63
C ARG A 967 13.50 -37.54 -27.48
N GLN A 968 12.83 -36.97 -26.51
CA GLN A 968 11.38 -37.09 -26.26
C GLN A 968 10.85 -35.69 -25.89
N ALA A 969 9.92 -35.20 -26.71
CA ALA A 969 9.30 -33.88 -26.45
C ALA A 969 8.23 -34.00 -25.36
N GLN A 970 7.86 -32.86 -24.77
CA GLN A 970 6.74 -32.70 -23.83
C GLN A 970 6.79 -33.67 -22.63
N GLN A 971 7.96 -33.89 -22.06
CA GLN A 971 8.13 -34.74 -20.88
C GLN A 971 8.00 -33.90 -19.62
N THR A 972 7.18 -34.31 -18.64
CA THR A 972 7.13 -33.68 -17.32
C THR A 972 8.36 -34.09 -16.53
N VAL A 973 9.31 -33.20 -16.34
CA VAL A 973 10.57 -33.46 -15.61
C VAL A 973 10.53 -33.00 -14.17
N TYR A 974 9.63 -32.07 -13.85
CA TYR A 974 9.36 -31.62 -12.49
C TYR A 974 7.85 -31.45 -12.29
N SER A 975 7.36 -31.76 -11.10
CA SER A 975 5.97 -31.48 -10.71
C SER A 975 5.86 -31.43 -9.19
N VAL A 976 5.12 -30.46 -8.68
CA VAL A 976 4.71 -30.34 -7.30
C VAL A 976 3.21 -30.04 -7.25
N SER A 977 2.53 -30.53 -6.22
CA SER A 977 1.10 -30.31 -6.00
C SER A 977 0.78 -30.39 -4.51
N GLY A 978 -0.40 -29.89 -4.10
CA GLY A 978 -0.82 -29.85 -2.70
C GLY A 978 -0.15 -28.71 -1.92
N LEU A 979 0.31 -27.68 -2.63
CA LEU A 979 0.68 -26.41 -2.00
C LEU A 979 -0.59 -25.75 -1.43
N PRO A 980 -0.47 -24.90 -0.41
CA PRO A 980 -1.55 -23.99 -0.06
C PRO A 980 -1.97 -23.19 -1.29
N LEU A 981 -3.26 -22.94 -1.49
CA LEU A 981 -3.68 -22.05 -2.56
C LEU A 981 -3.12 -20.65 -2.26
N GLY A 982 -2.41 -20.08 -3.23
CA GLY A 982 -1.74 -18.79 -3.06
C GLY A 982 -0.65 -18.57 -4.11
N ARG A 983 0.05 -17.46 -3.96
CA ARG A 983 1.13 -17.07 -4.86
C ARG A 983 2.44 -17.78 -4.47
N HIS A 984 3.06 -18.42 -5.46
CA HIS A 984 4.30 -19.19 -5.33
C HIS A 984 5.33 -18.78 -6.38
N THR A 985 6.60 -19.04 -6.10
CA THR A 985 7.69 -18.78 -7.06
C THR A 985 8.51 -20.04 -7.27
N LEU A 986 8.55 -20.53 -8.52
CA LEU A 986 9.44 -21.63 -8.95
C LEU A 986 10.64 -21.07 -9.68
N THR A 987 11.85 -21.42 -9.25
CA THR A 987 13.10 -21.12 -9.97
C THR A 987 13.82 -22.41 -10.36
N LEU A 988 14.19 -22.50 -11.63
CA LEU A 988 14.91 -23.62 -12.21
C LEU A 988 16.27 -23.14 -12.72
N THR A 989 17.36 -23.72 -12.23
CA THR A 989 18.73 -23.31 -12.58
C THR A 989 19.49 -24.43 -13.24
N LYS A 990 20.08 -24.17 -14.41
CA LYS A 990 20.91 -25.15 -15.10
C LYS A 990 22.16 -25.46 -14.28
N THR A 991 22.41 -26.76 -13.98
CA THR A 991 23.59 -27.19 -13.24
C THR A 991 24.44 -28.24 -13.97
N GLY A 992 23.88 -28.87 -15.01
CA GLY A 992 24.61 -29.88 -15.80
C GLY A 992 24.05 -30.06 -17.22
N GLY A 993 24.68 -30.95 -18.01
CA GLY A 993 24.33 -31.15 -19.41
C GLY A 993 24.77 -30.01 -20.33
N THR A 994 24.57 -30.15 -21.63
CA THR A 994 24.83 -29.11 -22.62
C THR A 994 23.72 -28.06 -22.59
N TYR A 995 22.48 -28.51 -22.58
CA TYR A 995 21.30 -27.64 -22.61
C TYR A 995 20.45 -27.73 -21.34
N LEU A 996 19.73 -26.68 -21.03
CA LEU A 996 18.46 -26.66 -20.34
C LEU A 996 17.44 -26.07 -21.32
N VAL A 997 16.40 -26.82 -21.60
CA VAL A 997 15.31 -26.42 -22.48
C VAL A 997 14.05 -26.19 -21.65
N ILE A 998 13.29 -25.15 -21.96
CA ILE A 998 11.97 -24.86 -21.40
C ILE A 998 10.99 -24.89 -22.56
N ASP A 999 9.99 -25.76 -22.49
CA ASP A 999 8.90 -25.90 -23.47
C ASP A 999 7.63 -25.22 -22.95
N ARG A 1000 7.16 -25.61 -21.76
CA ARG A 1000 5.98 -25.01 -21.11
C ARG A 1000 5.90 -25.30 -19.62
N PHE A 1001 5.09 -24.51 -18.94
CA PHE A 1001 4.66 -24.79 -17.56
C PHE A 1001 3.20 -25.22 -17.53
N GLY A 1002 2.86 -26.14 -16.62
CA GLY A 1002 1.48 -26.42 -16.23
C GLY A 1002 1.28 -25.93 -14.82
N VAL A 1003 0.33 -25.01 -14.59
CA VAL A 1003 -0.02 -24.48 -13.28
C VAL A 1003 -1.39 -25.02 -12.86
N ARG A 1004 -1.56 -25.34 -11.59
CA ARG A 1004 -2.80 -25.86 -11.02
C ARG A 1004 -3.10 -25.13 -9.71
#